data_aaa7445694f8a62f32dc40ff795e02e8
#
_entry.id   aaa7445694f8a62f32dc40ff795e02e8
#
_cell.length_a   1.000
_cell.length_b   1.000
_cell.length_c   1.000
_cell.angle_alpha   90.00
_cell.angle_beta   90.00
_cell.angle_gamma   90.00
#
_symmetry.space_group_name_H-M   'P 1'
#
loop_
_entity.id
_entity.type
_entity.pdbx_description
1 polymer ?
#
loop_
_entity_poly.entity_id
_entity_poly.type
_entity_poly.pdbx_seq_one_letter_code
_entity_poly.pdbx_strand_id
1 'polypeptide(L)'
;MGECMTMTWNAGAGLLGAWPGQRGIEWIAGHPLETLQSVLGLGFVIFVHELGHFLVAKACGVKCEKFYLGFDVGGLKLCSFKWGETEYGIGALPLGGYVKMLGQDDNPGAASAEAHRARAASGDLPAEPTSEPHPAWDPRSYPAQSVPERMAIISAGVIMNVIFAILMASLAFGLGVREVASGTSAVRPGGAAWRAGLRTGDEIVAIGGKPVTVFKELQKKVTLGDLSQGVAFTVRRPGEADVREVTLRPDTDGGAPMVGLSGPLSLKLLDPLPGELPGSAGKATPPLAGGDTIVAVDGTSLDSHAQLVAYLSRHRDRAVTLAVARKGKPVDEQPRDVELPPQPRMSLGMAMTAAAIQAVQDGSPAAEAGLLKGDRLVSVDGALVGDPVTLDDRLRARVGTAVPVVVERAGVDQTFAVTPREVTWIDASPIRSTPLAVSSIGIALPVIPMVTEVFPDGPAGREGIVAGDHVSRVRIIEPGEADGGVGPWVTLSEAEPNWPGVIAVMQQLAAGAQVEVTIENAAGRRDVALEPAVVPGEFLVDRGLIFEQVFKMERANTVGAALSRGLSTAFEDLSMVYRFLQKLWSRQISARLLGGPMAILQQAGGAAEEGFSALLLFLTMLSANLAVVNFLPIPVLDGGHMVFLIYEWVTGRPPSERVVIALSYLGLALILTLMFWVFGLDLGLVSRFVPAK
;
A
#
# COMPACT_ATOMS: atom_id res chain seq x y z
N MET A 1 -3.91 1.66 -1.71
CA MET A 1 -2.87 2.70 -1.58
C MET A 1 -2.78 3.27 -0.17
N GLY A 2 -3.84 3.24 0.64
CA GLY A 2 -3.81 3.54 2.08
C GLY A 2 -3.07 2.50 2.93
N GLU A 3 -2.90 1.29 2.45
CA GLU A 3 -2.22 0.21 3.18
C GLU A 3 -0.73 0.45 3.45
N CYS A 4 -0.05 1.35 2.72
CA CYS A 4 1.35 1.67 3.04
C CYS A 4 1.49 2.59 4.26
N MET A 5 0.40 3.23 4.71
CA MET A 5 0.41 4.21 5.78
C MET A 5 -0.08 3.68 7.12
N THR A 6 -1.09 2.81 7.08
CA THR A 6 -1.47 2.00 8.24
C THR A 6 -0.47 0.87 8.50
N MET A 7 0.42 0.55 7.54
CA MET A 7 1.43 -0.48 7.71
C MET A 7 2.52 -0.18 8.74
N THR A 8 2.86 1.06 9.06
CA THR A 8 3.82 1.32 10.12
C THR A 8 3.24 1.08 11.52
N TRP A 9 1.95 1.32 11.71
CA TRP A 9 1.27 1.01 12.96
C TRP A 9 0.65 -0.39 12.96
N ASN A 10 0.05 -0.84 11.86
CA ASN A 10 -0.37 -2.21 11.66
C ASN A 10 0.80 -3.19 11.40
N ALA A 11 2.06 -2.75 11.25
CA ALA A 11 3.18 -3.69 11.20
C ALA A 11 3.41 -4.34 12.57
N GLY A 12 3.21 -3.64 13.69
CA GLY A 12 3.10 -4.28 15.00
C GLY A 12 1.87 -5.21 15.08
N ALA A 13 0.70 -4.72 14.74
CA ALA A 13 -0.53 -5.51 14.65
C ALA A 13 -0.53 -6.49 13.45
N GLY A 14 0.22 -6.24 12.40
CA GLY A 14 0.37 -7.10 11.22
C GLY A 14 1.31 -8.27 11.42
N LEU A 15 2.23 -8.19 12.35
CA LEU A 15 2.98 -9.34 12.88
C LEU A 15 2.09 -10.22 13.79
N LEU A 16 1.03 -9.62 14.36
CA LEU A 16 0.17 -10.25 15.37
C LEU A 16 -1.26 -10.56 14.89
N GLY A 17 -1.60 -10.33 13.62
CA GLY A 17 -2.98 -10.18 13.22
C GLY A 17 -3.67 -11.34 12.54
N ALA A 18 -4.99 -11.34 12.71
CA ALA A 18 -6.04 -12.12 12.08
C ALA A 18 -5.86 -12.34 10.56
N TRP A 19 -6.50 -13.35 10.02
CA TRP A 19 -6.61 -13.63 8.58
C TRP A 19 -7.03 -12.37 7.81
N PRO A 20 -6.45 -12.08 6.65
CA PRO A 20 -6.80 -10.88 5.86
C PRO A 20 -8.31 -10.75 5.59
N GLY A 21 -9.01 -11.87 5.40
CA GLY A 21 -10.46 -11.91 5.21
C GLY A 21 -11.25 -11.54 6.47
N GLN A 22 -10.78 -11.93 7.65
CA GLN A 22 -11.44 -11.60 8.92
C GLN A 22 -11.39 -10.10 9.20
N ARG A 23 -10.25 -9.45 8.94
CA ARG A 23 -10.12 -7.98 9.02
C ARG A 23 -11.06 -7.25 8.06
N GLY A 24 -11.27 -7.78 6.86
CA GLY A 24 -12.21 -7.21 5.90
C GLY A 24 -13.64 -7.21 6.43
N ILE A 25 -14.08 -8.31 7.02
CA ILE A 25 -15.42 -8.46 7.59
C ILE A 25 -15.59 -7.59 8.83
N GLU A 26 -14.59 -7.55 9.71
CA GLU A 26 -14.57 -6.70 10.91
C GLU A 26 -14.58 -5.21 10.53
N TRP A 27 -13.83 -4.83 9.50
CA TRP A 27 -13.84 -3.46 8.99
C TRP A 27 -15.23 -3.06 8.47
N ILE A 28 -15.88 -3.90 7.63
CA ILE A 28 -17.23 -3.68 7.13
C ILE A 28 -18.23 -3.49 8.27
N ALA A 29 -18.15 -4.32 9.31
CA ALA A 29 -19.02 -4.25 10.46
C ALA A 29 -18.78 -2.98 11.31
N GLY A 30 -17.53 -2.52 11.40
CA GLY A 30 -17.14 -1.33 12.13
C GLY A 30 -17.42 0.00 11.41
N HIS A 31 -17.54 -0.02 10.06
CA HIS A 31 -17.66 1.18 9.21
C HIS A 31 -18.86 1.09 8.23
N PRO A 32 -20.10 1.00 8.73
CA PRO A 32 -21.25 0.72 7.87
C PRO A 32 -21.58 1.86 6.90
N LEU A 33 -21.33 3.14 7.26
CA LEU A 33 -21.59 4.29 6.40
C LEU A 33 -20.58 4.36 5.24
N GLU A 34 -19.31 4.19 5.51
CA GLU A 34 -18.22 4.17 4.54
C GLU A 34 -18.36 2.97 3.59
N THR A 35 -18.78 1.83 4.11
CA THR A 35 -19.11 0.64 3.32
C THR A 35 -20.26 0.92 2.37
N LEU A 36 -21.33 1.56 2.84
CA LEU A 36 -22.47 1.94 2.01
C LEU A 36 -22.04 2.94 0.91
N GLN A 37 -21.26 3.97 1.27
CA GLN A 37 -20.74 4.95 0.30
C GLN A 37 -19.87 4.28 -0.77
N SER A 38 -19.05 3.31 -0.37
CA SER A 38 -18.19 2.55 -1.27
C SER A 38 -18.99 1.70 -2.26
N VAL A 39 -19.99 0.97 -1.75
CA VAL A 39 -20.88 0.14 -2.57
C VAL A 39 -21.69 1.00 -3.56
N LEU A 40 -22.23 2.13 -3.08
CA LEU A 40 -22.97 3.05 -3.95
C LEU A 40 -22.05 3.70 -4.99
N GLY A 41 -20.81 4.10 -4.61
CA GLY A 41 -19.84 4.65 -5.53
C GLY A 41 -19.44 3.67 -6.64
N LEU A 42 -19.13 2.41 -6.26
CA LEU A 42 -18.82 1.35 -7.20
C LEU A 42 -19.99 1.08 -8.15
N GLY A 43 -21.20 0.93 -7.59
CA GLY A 43 -22.42 0.74 -8.37
C GLY A 43 -22.67 1.89 -9.34
N PHE A 44 -22.38 3.13 -8.92
CA PHE A 44 -22.55 4.33 -9.75
C PHE A 44 -21.55 4.38 -10.93
N VAL A 45 -20.31 3.95 -10.75
CA VAL A 45 -19.33 3.86 -11.85
C VAL A 45 -19.79 2.89 -12.92
N ILE A 46 -20.31 1.70 -12.53
CA ILE A 46 -20.84 0.71 -13.47
C ILE A 46 -22.12 1.25 -14.14
N PHE A 47 -23.00 1.88 -13.37
CA PHE A 47 -24.19 2.52 -13.92
C PHE A 47 -23.87 3.55 -14.99
N VAL A 48 -22.84 4.38 -14.80
CA VAL A 48 -22.40 5.36 -15.79
C VAL A 48 -21.90 4.70 -17.08
N HIS A 49 -21.23 3.56 -16.96
CA HIS A 49 -20.84 2.73 -18.09
C HIS A 49 -22.06 2.29 -18.90
N GLU A 50 -23.06 1.69 -18.24
CA GLU A 50 -24.32 1.26 -18.88
C GLU A 50 -25.12 2.43 -19.46
N LEU A 51 -25.05 3.61 -18.82
CA LEU A 51 -25.66 4.83 -19.32
C LEU A 51 -25.06 5.22 -20.69
N GLY A 52 -23.76 4.99 -20.90
CA GLY A 52 -23.10 5.21 -22.19
C GLY A 52 -23.73 4.36 -23.29
N HIS A 53 -23.85 3.06 -23.09
CA HIS A 53 -24.50 2.13 -24.00
C HIS A 53 -25.96 2.54 -24.29
N PHE A 54 -26.70 2.85 -23.22
CA PHE A 54 -28.10 3.24 -23.32
C PHE A 54 -28.31 4.50 -24.17
N LEU A 55 -27.54 5.56 -23.92
CA LEU A 55 -27.69 6.83 -24.62
C LEU A 55 -27.40 6.70 -26.12
N VAL A 56 -26.32 6.00 -26.49
CA VAL A 56 -25.95 5.81 -27.89
C VAL A 56 -26.88 4.82 -28.59
N ALA A 57 -27.31 3.73 -27.90
CA ALA A 57 -28.31 2.83 -28.44
C ALA A 57 -29.63 3.55 -28.77
N LYS A 58 -30.12 4.41 -27.88
CA LYS A 58 -31.29 5.27 -28.13
C LYS A 58 -31.08 6.24 -29.28
N ALA A 59 -29.87 6.86 -29.40
CA ALA A 59 -29.54 7.76 -30.51
C ALA A 59 -29.52 7.02 -31.86
N CYS A 60 -29.11 5.75 -31.89
CA CYS A 60 -29.13 4.88 -33.06
C CYS A 60 -30.52 4.26 -33.34
N GLY A 61 -31.56 4.56 -32.54
CA GLY A 61 -32.91 4.06 -32.71
C GLY A 61 -33.18 2.64 -32.18
N VAL A 62 -32.22 2.08 -31.41
CA VAL A 62 -32.38 0.76 -30.80
C VAL A 62 -33.41 0.79 -29.67
N LYS A 63 -34.31 -0.18 -29.65
CA LYS A 63 -35.28 -0.36 -28.57
C LYS A 63 -34.59 -0.88 -27.33
N CYS A 64 -34.53 -0.04 -26.26
CA CYS A 64 -34.06 -0.45 -24.94
C CYS A 64 -35.26 -0.79 -24.07
N GLU A 65 -35.35 -2.04 -23.61
CA GLU A 65 -36.49 -2.55 -22.84
C GLU A 65 -36.37 -2.19 -21.36
N LYS A 66 -35.13 -2.28 -20.80
CA LYS A 66 -34.85 -1.97 -19.40
C LYS A 66 -33.57 -1.15 -19.27
N PHE A 67 -33.56 -0.26 -18.29
CA PHE A 67 -32.38 0.46 -17.84
C PHE A 67 -32.42 0.59 -16.32
N TYR A 68 -31.52 -0.10 -15.64
CA TYR A 68 -31.55 -0.24 -14.18
C TYR A 68 -30.23 0.16 -13.53
N LEU A 69 -30.32 0.85 -12.39
CA LEU A 69 -29.25 0.97 -11.43
C LEU A 69 -29.29 -0.25 -10.49
N GLY A 70 -28.25 -1.09 -10.49
CA GLY A 70 -28.25 -2.38 -9.78
C GLY A 70 -28.97 -3.50 -10.55
N PHE A 71 -28.82 -4.73 -10.05
CA PHE A 71 -29.40 -5.91 -10.67
C PHE A 71 -30.77 -6.28 -10.05
N ASP A 72 -31.73 -6.63 -10.88
CA ASP A 72 -33.04 -7.19 -10.48
C ASP A 72 -32.94 -8.72 -10.29
N VAL A 73 -32.21 -9.17 -9.27
CA VAL A 73 -31.99 -10.61 -9.02
C VAL A 73 -33.34 -11.30 -8.71
N GLY A 74 -33.72 -12.26 -9.56
CA GLY A 74 -34.97 -12.98 -9.38
C GLY A 74 -36.23 -12.10 -9.50
N GLY A 75 -36.13 -10.93 -10.15
CA GLY A 75 -37.25 -9.98 -10.30
C GLY A 75 -37.45 -9.07 -9.08
N LEU A 76 -36.56 -9.15 -8.07
CA LEU A 76 -36.59 -8.26 -6.90
C LEU A 76 -36.04 -6.89 -7.29
N LYS A 77 -36.89 -5.88 -7.16
CA LYS A 77 -36.58 -4.47 -7.45
C LYS A 77 -37.05 -3.58 -6.29
N LEU A 78 -36.28 -2.52 -6.01
CA LEU A 78 -36.67 -1.54 -5.00
C LEU A 78 -37.77 -0.60 -5.52
N CYS A 79 -37.61 -0.12 -6.76
CA CYS A 79 -38.61 0.67 -7.45
C CYS A 79 -38.41 0.55 -8.97
N SER A 80 -39.49 0.75 -9.73
CA SER A 80 -39.42 0.90 -11.19
C SER A 80 -40.58 1.75 -11.69
N PHE A 81 -40.33 2.44 -12.81
CA PHE A 81 -41.35 3.16 -13.54
C PHE A 81 -41.10 2.98 -15.05
N LYS A 82 -42.17 3.04 -15.83
CA LYS A 82 -42.07 2.95 -17.28
C LYS A 82 -42.24 4.31 -17.90
N TRP A 83 -41.29 4.70 -18.74
CA TRP A 83 -41.37 5.92 -19.53
C TRP A 83 -41.12 5.60 -21.00
N GLY A 84 -42.14 5.82 -21.84
CA GLY A 84 -42.11 5.37 -23.20
C GLY A 84 -42.05 3.84 -23.29
N GLU A 85 -41.07 3.32 -24.01
CA GLU A 85 -40.84 1.89 -24.21
C GLU A 85 -39.89 1.25 -23.20
N THR A 86 -39.19 2.07 -22.41
CA THR A 86 -38.16 1.64 -21.47
C THR A 86 -38.68 1.61 -20.04
N GLU A 87 -38.41 0.52 -19.33
CA GLU A 87 -38.62 0.43 -17.89
C GLU A 87 -37.33 0.87 -17.17
N TYR A 88 -37.43 1.93 -16.38
CA TYR A 88 -36.34 2.46 -15.54
C TYR A 88 -36.54 1.96 -14.12
N GLY A 89 -35.46 1.57 -13.43
CA GLY A 89 -35.62 1.09 -12.08
C GLY A 89 -34.33 1.02 -11.28
N ILE A 90 -34.50 0.68 -9.99
CA ILE A 90 -33.41 0.36 -9.08
C ILE A 90 -33.59 -1.10 -8.66
N GLY A 91 -32.60 -1.92 -8.98
CA GLY A 91 -32.53 -3.33 -8.59
C GLY A 91 -32.30 -3.49 -7.08
N ALA A 92 -32.61 -4.67 -6.56
CA ALA A 92 -32.40 -4.98 -5.14
C ALA A 92 -30.92 -5.06 -4.76
N LEU A 93 -30.04 -5.40 -5.70
CA LEU A 93 -28.60 -5.45 -5.49
C LEU A 93 -27.94 -4.21 -6.11
N PRO A 94 -27.50 -3.20 -5.32
CA PRO A 94 -26.97 -1.94 -5.83
C PRO A 94 -25.51 -2.05 -6.34
N LEU A 95 -25.13 -3.23 -6.84
CA LEU A 95 -23.82 -3.52 -7.40
C LEU A 95 -23.91 -3.47 -8.94
N GLY A 96 -23.79 -2.27 -9.52
CA GLY A 96 -23.75 -2.11 -10.96
C GLY A 96 -24.99 -1.51 -11.59
N GLY A 97 -25.24 -1.87 -12.83
CA GLY A 97 -26.38 -1.50 -13.64
C GLY A 97 -26.49 -2.46 -14.82
N TYR A 98 -27.58 -2.39 -15.55
CA TYR A 98 -27.67 -3.06 -16.83
C TYR A 98 -28.65 -2.34 -17.78
N VAL A 99 -28.35 -2.43 -19.07
CA VAL A 99 -29.21 -2.02 -20.15
C VAL A 99 -29.63 -3.25 -20.95
N LYS A 100 -30.95 -3.45 -21.14
CA LYS A 100 -31.45 -4.51 -21.99
C LYS A 100 -31.90 -3.94 -23.34
N MET A 101 -31.13 -4.24 -24.38
CA MET A 101 -31.41 -3.88 -25.76
C MET A 101 -32.07 -5.04 -26.49
N LEU A 102 -33.02 -4.75 -27.39
CA LEU A 102 -33.66 -5.78 -28.17
C LEU A 102 -32.64 -6.48 -29.08
N GLY A 103 -32.54 -7.81 -28.96
CA GLY A 103 -31.65 -8.63 -29.77
C GLY A 103 -30.19 -8.70 -29.24
N GLN A 104 -29.91 -8.16 -28.06
CA GLN A 104 -28.63 -8.32 -27.38
C GLN A 104 -28.86 -8.86 -25.97
N ASP A 105 -28.16 -9.92 -25.62
CA ASP A 105 -28.04 -10.43 -24.24
C ASP A 105 -26.61 -10.83 -24.00
N ASP A 106 -26.03 -10.35 -22.91
CA ASP A 106 -24.63 -10.60 -22.53
C ASP A 106 -24.43 -12.02 -21.98
N ASN A 107 -25.51 -12.73 -21.68
CA ASN A 107 -25.44 -14.13 -21.29
C ASN A 107 -25.31 -15.03 -22.54
N PRO A 108 -24.19 -15.74 -22.74
CA PRO A 108 -23.97 -16.61 -23.90
C PRO A 108 -25.04 -17.68 -24.09
N GLY A 109 -25.68 -18.15 -23.00
CA GLY A 109 -26.75 -19.12 -23.02
C GLY A 109 -28.11 -18.53 -23.45
N ALA A 110 -28.35 -17.24 -23.22
CA ALA A 110 -29.57 -16.52 -23.53
C ALA A 110 -29.50 -15.76 -24.88
N ALA A 111 -28.29 -15.47 -25.38
CA ALA A 111 -28.06 -14.69 -26.58
C ALA A 111 -28.78 -15.26 -27.82
N SER A 112 -28.79 -16.57 -27.98
CA SER A 112 -29.52 -17.27 -29.05
C SER A 112 -31.06 -17.09 -28.94
N ALA A 113 -31.60 -17.19 -27.71
CA ALA A 113 -33.03 -17.00 -27.47
C ALA A 113 -33.46 -15.54 -27.71
N GLU A 114 -32.63 -14.58 -27.35
CA GLU A 114 -32.87 -13.15 -27.55
C GLU A 114 -32.79 -12.78 -29.05
N ALA A 115 -31.85 -13.38 -29.79
CA ALA A 115 -31.77 -13.26 -31.23
C ALA A 115 -33.06 -13.78 -31.92
N HIS A 116 -33.61 -14.91 -31.45
CA HIS A 116 -34.91 -15.43 -31.93
C HIS A 116 -36.06 -14.49 -31.58
N ARG A 117 -36.07 -13.88 -30.39
CA ARG A 117 -37.08 -12.87 -30.02
C ARG A 117 -37.04 -11.64 -30.92
N ALA A 118 -35.86 -11.15 -31.26
CA ALA A 118 -35.72 -9.99 -32.15
C ALA A 118 -36.20 -10.27 -33.58
N ARG A 119 -36.07 -11.51 -34.05
CA ARG A 119 -36.64 -11.98 -35.32
C ARG A 119 -38.15 -12.15 -35.25
N ALA A 120 -38.68 -12.70 -34.16
CA ALA A 120 -40.11 -12.87 -33.95
C ALA A 120 -40.86 -11.53 -33.83
N ALA A 121 -40.22 -10.49 -33.29
CA ALA A 121 -40.77 -9.15 -33.15
C ALA A 121 -41.03 -8.46 -34.51
N SER A 122 -40.39 -8.92 -35.61
CA SER A 122 -40.61 -8.41 -36.96
C SER A 122 -41.91 -8.91 -37.61
N GLY A 123 -42.59 -9.88 -37.01
CA GLY A 123 -43.84 -10.44 -37.53
C GLY A 123 -43.66 -11.53 -38.60
N ASP A 124 -42.46 -11.86 -39.01
CA ASP A 124 -42.14 -12.87 -40.02
C ASP A 124 -41.59 -14.16 -39.36
N LEU A 125 -42.50 -15.02 -38.86
CA LEU A 125 -42.14 -16.38 -38.45
C LEU A 125 -42.57 -17.39 -39.50
N PRO A 126 -41.66 -18.09 -40.20
CA PRO A 126 -42.02 -19.32 -40.90
C PRO A 126 -42.13 -20.47 -39.89
N ALA A 127 -43.16 -21.30 -40.07
CA ALA A 127 -43.49 -22.41 -39.16
C ALA A 127 -42.63 -23.67 -39.33
N GLU A 128 -41.61 -23.69 -40.23
CA GLU A 128 -40.72 -24.86 -40.43
C GLU A 128 -39.32 -24.44 -40.98
N PRO A 129 -38.28 -25.25 -40.77
CA PRO A 129 -36.93 -24.95 -41.23
C PRO A 129 -36.79 -25.23 -42.72
N THR A 130 -37.10 -24.26 -43.55
CA THR A 130 -36.84 -24.28 -44.99
C THR A 130 -35.57 -23.49 -45.31
N SER A 131 -34.82 -23.91 -46.31
CA SER A 131 -33.53 -23.40 -46.77
C SER A 131 -33.60 -22.04 -47.48
N GLU A 132 -34.45 -21.11 -47.03
CA GLU A 132 -34.64 -19.79 -47.62
C GLU A 132 -34.10 -18.66 -46.74
N PRO A 133 -33.86 -17.45 -47.28
CA PRO A 133 -33.07 -16.40 -46.60
C PRO A 133 -33.67 -16.03 -45.25
N HIS A 134 -32.80 -15.86 -44.26
CA HIS A 134 -33.13 -15.55 -42.86
C HIS A 134 -34.18 -14.44 -42.74
N PRO A 135 -35.16 -14.57 -41.85
CA PRO A 135 -36.15 -13.52 -41.60
C PRO A 135 -35.42 -12.23 -41.17
N ALA A 136 -35.94 -11.10 -41.67
CA ALA A 136 -35.36 -9.79 -41.39
C ALA A 136 -35.40 -9.50 -39.87
N TRP A 137 -34.33 -8.91 -39.34
CA TRP A 137 -34.31 -8.42 -37.97
C TRP A 137 -35.34 -7.29 -37.79
N ASP A 138 -35.95 -7.19 -36.61
CA ASP A 138 -36.65 -5.95 -36.23
C ASP A 138 -35.72 -4.75 -36.46
N PRO A 139 -36.12 -3.75 -37.28
CA PRO A 139 -35.28 -2.59 -37.58
C PRO A 139 -34.77 -1.85 -36.34
N ARG A 140 -35.41 -2.02 -35.22
CA ARG A 140 -35.08 -1.40 -33.93
C ARG A 140 -34.29 -2.33 -33.02
N SER A 141 -33.85 -3.49 -33.51
CA SER A 141 -32.98 -4.40 -32.76
C SER A 141 -31.51 -4.03 -32.96
N TYR A 142 -30.67 -4.33 -31.97
CA TYR A 142 -29.21 -4.13 -32.04
C TYR A 142 -28.58 -4.84 -33.26
N PRO A 143 -28.90 -6.10 -33.60
CA PRO A 143 -28.32 -6.75 -34.77
C PRO A 143 -28.71 -6.13 -36.11
N ALA A 144 -29.82 -5.38 -36.18
CA ALA A 144 -30.28 -4.71 -37.39
C ALA A 144 -29.48 -3.41 -37.69
N GLN A 145 -28.78 -2.89 -36.70
CA GLN A 145 -28.00 -1.67 -36.89
C GLN A 145 -26.73 -1.93 -37.73
N SER A 146 -26.28 -0.91 -38.45
CA SER A 146 -25.02 -0.98 -39.19
C SER A 146 -23.82 -1.29 -38.29
N VAL A 147 -22.76 -1.88 -38.85
CA VAL A 147 -21.53 -2.19 -38.06
C VAL A 147 -20.96 -0.98 -37.34
N PRO A 148 -20.85 0.23 -37.98
CA PRO A 148 -20.38 1.42 -37.28
C PRO A 148 -21.27 1.86 -36.10
N GLU A 149 -22.62 1.73 -36.24
CA GLU A 149 -23.55 2.06 -35.16
C GLU A 149 -23.40 1.08 -33.99
N ARG A 150 -23.26 -0.22 -34.25
CA ARG A 150 -22.97 -1.21 -33.21
C ARG A 150 -21.64 -0.98 -32.54
N MET A 151 -20.60 -0.62 -33.30
CA MET A 151 -19.31 -0.23 -32.72
C MET A 151 -19.42 1.02 -31.84
N ALA A 152 -20.20 2.04 -32.26
CA ALA A 152 -20.45 3.22 -31.44
C ALA A 152 -21.18 2.88 -30.14
N ILE A 153 -22.20 2.00 -30.19
CA ILE A 153 -22.94 1.55 -29.00
C ILE A 153 -22.01 0.84 -28.03
N ILE A 154 -21.20 -0.14 -28.49
CA ILE A 154 -20.27 -0.89 -27.62
C ILE A 154 -19.16 0.00 -27.05
N SER A 155 -18.59 0.92 -27.81
CA SER A 155 -17.55 1.82 -27.28
C SER A 155 -18.08 2.89 -26.33
N ALA A 156 -19.38 3.16 -26.36
CA ALA A 156 -19.99 4.24 -25.58
C ALA A 156 -19.86 4.09 -24.07
N GLY A 157 -19.93 2.84 -23.56
CA GLY A 157 -19.71 2.56 -22.13
C GLY A 157 -18.32 2.95 -21.68
N VAL A 158 -17.32 2.53 -22.45
CA VAL A 158 -15.89 2.87 -22.18
C VAL A 158 -15.65 4.38 -22.26
N ILE A 159 -16.17 5.03 -23.30
CA ILE A 159 -16.04 6.49 -23.49
C ILE A 159 -16.71 7.24 -22.33
N MET A 160 -17.88 6.80 -21.90
CA MET A 160 -18.59 7.42 -20.77
C MET A 160 -17.80 7.28 -19.45
N ASN A 161 -17.14 6.15 -19.21
CA ASN A 161 -16.26 6.00 -18.07
C ASN A 161 -15.07 6.97 -18.11
N VAL A 162 -14.47 7.22 -19.28
CA VAL A 162 -13.40 8.21 -19.42
C VAL A 162 -13.92 9.63 -19.14
N ILE A 163 -15.10 9.97 -19.69
CA ILE A 163 -15.74 11.28 -19.43
C ILE A 163 -16.04 11.42 -17.93
N PHE A 164 -16.59 10.38 -17.31
CA PHE A 164 -16.89 10.39 -15.88
C PHE A 164 -15.62 10.55 -15.03
N ALA A 165 -14.54 9.85 -15.36
CA ALA A 165 -13.24 10.00 -14.68
C ALA A 165 -12.74 11.44 -14.72
N ILE A 166 -12.81 12.09 -15.89
CA ILE A 166 -12.42 13.49 -16.06
C ILE A 166 -13.30 14.42 -15.20
N LEU A 167 -14.61 14.21 -15.18
CA LEU A 167 -15.54 15.03 -14.40
C LEU A 167 -15.32 14.87 -12.90
N MET A 168 -15.15 13.65 -12.40
CA MET A 168 -14.92 13.37 -10.98
C MET A 168 -13.59 13.96 -10.50
N ALA A 169 -12.51 13.76 -11.25
CA ALA A 169 -11.22 14.38 -10.93
C ALA A 169 -11.30 15.92 -10.96
N SER A 170 -11.97 16.49 -11.96
CA SER A 170 -12.16 17.95 -12.05
C SER A 170 -12.92 18.50 -10.85
N LEU A 171 -13.99 17.80 -10.42
CA LEU A 171 -14.76 18.16 -9.24
C LEU A 171 -13.90 18.05 -7.98
N ALA A 172 -13.14 16.97 -7.82
CA ALA A 172 -12.25 16.77 -6.69
C ALA A 172 -11.24 17.93 -6.54
N PHE A 173 -10.53 18.30 -7.63
CA PHE A 173 -9.59 19.42 -7.59
C PHE A 173 -10.28 20.78 -7.42
N GLY A 174 -11.51 20.94 -7.88
CA GLY A 174 -12.31 22.15 -7.62
C GLY A 174 -12.68 22.29 -6.14
N LEU A 175 -13.00 21.19 -5.46
CA LEU A 175 -13.26 21.16 -4.02
C LEU A 175 -11.99 21.31 -3.19
N GLY A 176 -10.87 20.78 -3.68
CA GLY A 176 -9.59 20.67 -3.02
C GLY A 176 -9.30 19.24 -2.60
N VAL A 177 -8.10 18.78 -2.96
CA VAL A 177 -7.59 17.44 -2.68
C VAL A 177 -6.50 17.54 -1.63
N ARG A 178 -6.60 16.70 -0.61
CA ARG A 178 -5.58 16.55 0.42
C ARG A 178 -4.62 15.45 -0.03
N GLU A 179 -3.38 15.78 -0.34
CA GLU A 179 -2.35 14.83 -0.77
C GLU A 179 -1.12 14.89 0.14
N VAL A 180 -0.46 13.75 0.35
CA VAL A 180 0.77 13.69 1.14
C VAL A 180 1.87 14.43 0.42
N ALA A 181 2.55 15.35 1.12
CA ALA A 181 3.65 16.12 0.56
C ALA A 181 4.84 15.23 0.12
N SER A 182 5.64 15.72 -0.81
CA SER A 182 6.88 15.04 -1.25
C SER A 182 8.00 15.29 -0.25
N GLY A 183 8.30 14.32 0.59
CA GLY A 183 9.36 14.37 1.57
C GLY A 183 9.53 13.01 2.23
N THR A 184 10.45 12.89 3.17
CA THR A 184 10.67 11.62 3.85
C THR A 184 10.75 11.77 5.35
N SER A 185 10.04 10.93 6.09
CA SER A 185 10.14 10.80 7.55
C SER A 185 11.05 9.67 7.98
N ALA A 186 11.21 8.65 7.13
CA ALA A 186 12.04 7.50 7.42
C ALA A 186 12.49 6.81 6.12
N VAL A 187 13.64 6.16 6.16
CA VAL A 187 14.23 5.44 5.04
C VAL A 187 14.50 4.00 5.45
N ARG A 188 14.07 3.04 4.63
CA ARG A 188 14.22 1.62 4.91
C ARG A 188 15.70 1.22 4.87
N PRO A 189 16.27 0.68 5.97
CA PRO A 189 17.64 0.18 5.99
C PRO A 189 17.93 -0.81 4.85
N GLY A 190 19.08 -0.63 4.21
CA GLY A 190 19.51 -1.46 3.09
C GLY A 190 18.74 -1.24 1.78
N GLY A 191 17.63 -0.48 1.77
CA GLY A 191 16.85 -0.17 0.57
C GLY A 191 17.55 0.82 -0.36
N ALA A 192 17.02 1.00 -1.58
CA ALA A 192 17.63 1.83 -2.62
C ALA A 192 17.91 3.28 -2.18
N ALA A 193 16.94 3.93 -1.54
CA ALA A 193 17.10 5.30 -1.03
C ALA A 193 18.13 5.38 0.11
N TRP A 194 18.14 4.38 1.00
CA TRP A 194 19.09 4.30 2.09
C TRP A 194 20.53 4.12 1.58
N ARG A 195 20.75 3.20 0.60
CA ARG A 195 22.08 3.02 -0.04
C ARG A 195 22.59 4.30 -0.66
N ALA A 196 21.71 5.09 -1.29
CA ALA A 196 22.06 6.38 -1.90
C ALA A 196 22.20 7.54 -0.91
N GLY A 197 22.11 7.29 0.40
CA GLY A 197 22.38 8.29 1.45
C GLY A 197 21.21 9.23 1.76
N LEU A 198 19.98 8.90 1.37
CA LEU A 198 18.78 9.64 1.80
C LEU A 198 18.53 9.43 3.30
N ARG A 199 17.94 10.44 3.96
CA ARG A 199 17.69 10.48 5.42
C ARG A 199 16.32 11.07 5.73
N THR A 200 15.89 10.89 6.96
CA THR A 200 14.72 11.59 7.53
C THR A 200 14.84 13.10 7.31
N GLY A 201 13.78 13.72 6.83
CA GLY A 201 13.69 15.16 6.57
C GLY A 201 14.07 15.56 5.14
N ASP A 202 14.68 14.67 4.35
CA ASP A 202 14.99 14.98 2.96
C ASP A 202 13.70 15.23 2.17
N GLU A 203 13.64 16.34 1.40
CA GLU A 203 12.54 16.71 0.52
C GLU A 203 12.88 16.32 -0.93
N ILE A 204 11.99 15.61 -1.58
CA ILE A 204 12.15 15.22 -2.98
C ILE A 204 11.51 16.30 -3.85
N VAL A 205 12.34 17.12 -4.52
CA VAL A 205 11.88 18.27 -5.30
C VAL A 205 11.64 17.96 -6.77
N ALA A 206 12.36 16.97 -7.32
CA ALA A 206 12.15 16.53 -8.71
C ALA A 206 12.53 15.05 -8.90
N ILE A 207 11.95 14.41 -9.91
CA ILE A 207 12.27 13.04 -10.36
C ILE A 207 12.36 13.03 -11.87
N GLY A 208 13.52 12.62 -12.40
CA GLY A 208 13.80 12.65 -13.84
C GLY A 208 13.69 14.06 -14.42
N GLY A 209 14.17 15.08 -13.69
CA GLY A 209 14.09 16.49 -14.05
C GLY A 209 12.69 17.11 -13.97
N LYS A 210 11.65 16.35 -13.61
CA LYS A 210 10.28 16.87 -13.47
C LYS A 210 9.97 17.16 -12.00
N PRO A 211 9.49 18.36 -11.65
CA PRO A 211 9.10 18.68 -10.28
C PRO A 211 8.12 17.67 -9.70
N VAL A 212 8.24 17.43 -8.40
CA VAL A 212 7.34 16.57 -7.62
C VAL A 212 6.91 17.33 -6.37
N THR A 213 5.63 17.39 -6.13
CA THR A 213 5.05 18.11 -4.98
C THR A 213 4.32 17.20 -4.01
N VAL A 214 3.94 16.00 -4.47
CA VAL A 214 3.17 15.03 -3.70
C VAL A 214 3.78 13.63 -3.77
N PHE A 215 3.65 12.88 -2.70
CA PHE A 215 4.26 11.55 -2.55
C PHE A 215 3.72 10.53 -3.56
N LYS A 216 2.45 10.66 -3.97
CA LYS A 216 1.81 9.81 -4.97
C LYS A 216 2.50 9.87 -6.34
N GLU A 217 2.99 11.06 -6.75
CA GLU A 217 3.76 11.20 -8.00
C GLU A 217 5.10 10.45 -7.93
N LEU A 218 5.76 10.46 -6.75
CA LEU A 218 6.96 9.69 -6.50
C LEU A 218 6.68 8.19 -6.67
N GLN A 219 5.64 7.67 -6.00
CA GLN A 219 5.25 6.26 -6.13
C GLN A 219 4.97 5.86 -7.58
N LYS A 220 4.20 6.68 -8.31
CA LYS A 220 3.90 6.44 -9.74
C LYS A 220 5.18 6.39 -10.59
N LYS A 221 6.09 7.36 -10.44
CA LYS A 221 7.33 7.42 -11.22
C LYS A 221 8.29 6.28 -10.92
N VAL A 222 8.36 5.83 -9.67
CA VAL A 222 9.15 4.66 -9.26
C VAL A 222 8.55 3.36 -9.81
N THR A 223 7.24 3.14 -9.61
CA THR A 223 6.59 1.88 -10.02
C THR A 223 6.52 1.71 -11.54
N LEU A 224 6.36 2.81 -12.28
CA LEU A 224 6.10 2.81 -13.73
C LEU A 224 7.28 3.29 -14.58
N GLY A 225 8.35 3.77 -13.94
CA GLY A 225 9.56 4.23 -14.61
C GLY A 225 10.37 3.11 -15.28
N ASP A 226 11.38 3.50 -16.06
CA ASP A 226 12.39 2.56 -16.54
C ASP A 226 13.34 2.22 -15.38
N LEU A 227 13.25 0.98 -14.92
CA LEU A 227 14.00 0.50 -13.75
C LEU A 227 15.43 0.10 -14.12
N SER A 228 15.73 -0.12 -15.40
CA SER A 228 17.01 -0.63 -15.86
C SER A 228 18.15 0.37 -15.71
N GLN A 229 17.86 1.65 -15.94
CA GLN A 229 18.83 2.76 -15.83
C GLN A 229 18.85 3.40 -14.43
N GLY A 230 17.86 3.06 -13.56
CA GLY A 230 17.61 3.79 -12.34
C GLY A 230 16.81 5.08 -12.59
N VAL A 231 16.38 5.70 -11.51
CA VAL A 231 15.57 6.93 -11.53
C VAL A 231 16.35 8.05 -10.85
N ALA A 232 16.56 9.18 -11.56
CA ALA A 232 17.25 10.33 -11.00
C ALA A 232 16.30 11.13 -10.07
N PHE A 233 16.73 11.35 -8.83
CA PHE A 233 16.05 12.13 -7.81
C PHE A 233 16.83 13.40 -7.52
N THR A 234 16.15 14.55 -7.51
CA THR A 234 16.68 15.79 -6.97
C THR A 234 16.16 15.97 -5.55
N VAL A 235 17.05 16.02 -4.60
CA VAL A 235 16.75 16.00 -3.16
C VAL A 235 17.30 17.26 -2.50
N ARG A 236 16.47 17.91 -1.67
CA ARG A 236 16.86 19.02 -0.80
C ARG A 236 16.92 18.53 0.63
N ARG A 237 18.07 18.72 1.29
CA ARG A 237 18.25 18.39 2.70
C ARG A 237 18.05 19.64 3.56
N PRO A 238 17.24 19.57 4.65
CA PRO A 238 17.12 20.69 5.59
C PRO A 238 18.48 21.12 6.13
N GLY A 239 18.77 22.43 6.04
CA GLY A 239 20.05 23.01 6.47
C GLY A 239 21.16 23.01 5.41
N GLU A 240 20.97 22.36 4.27
CA GLU A 240 21.87 22.47 3.10
C GLU A 240 21.28 23.44 2.08
N ALA A 241 22.13 24.34 1.52
CA ALA A 241 21.68 25.32 0.52
C ALA A 241 21.48 24.68 -0.87
N ASP A 242 22.27 23.66 -1.17
CA ASP A 242 22.30 23.02 -2.48
C ASP A 242 21.38 21.80 -2.55
N VAL A 243 20.82 21.57 -3.73
CA VAL A 243 20.11 20.33 -4.03
C VAL A 243 21.10 19.27 -4.50
N ARG A 244 20.84 18.00 -4.14
CA ARG A 244 21.65 16.85 -4.54
C ARG A 244 20.92 16.03 -5.59
N GLU A 245 21.62 15.58 -6.60
CA GLU A 245 21.11 14.58 -7.52
C GLU A 245 21.58 13.19 -7.11
N VAL A 246 20.64 12.26 -6.95
CA VAL A 246 20.89 10.85 -6.60
C VAL A 246 20.14 9.94 -7.56
N THR A 247 20.82 8.94 -8.08
CA THR A 247 20.17 7.93 -8.91
C THR A 247 19.78 6.73 -8.05
N LEU A 248 18.49 6.48 -7.94
CA LEU A 248 17.95 5.34 -7.20
C LEU A 248 17.63 4.20 -8.16
N ARG A 249 18.12 2.99 -7.83
CA ARG A 249 17.71 1.75 -8.50
C ARG A 249 16.76 1.01 -7.58
N PRO A 250 15.43 1.03 -7.88
CA PRO A 250 14.43 0.41 -7.02
C PRO A 250 14.70 -1.07 -6.80
N ASP A 251 14.45 -1.53 -5.57
CA ASP A 251 14.49 -2.94 -5.23
C ASP A 251 13.23 -3.63 -5.74
N THR A 252 13.35 -4.84 -6.31
CA THR A 252 12.24 -5.59 -6.91
C THR A 252 11.93 -6.89 -6.18
N ASP A 253 12.66 -7.21 -5.13
CA ASP A 253 12.59 -8.49 -4.39
C ASP A 253 11.20 -8.71 -3.74
N GLY A 254 10.45 -7.65 -3.47
CA GLY A 254 9.09 -7.70 -2.93
C GLY A 254 7.98 -7.80 -3.99
N GLY A 255 8.32 -8.01 -5.27
CA GLY A 255 7.35 -8.14 -6.37
C GLY A 255 6.86 -6.81 -6.95
N ALA A 256 7.00 -5.70 -6.25
CA ALA A 256 6.79 -4.34 -6.77
C ALA A 256 8.08 -3.51 -6.61
N PRO A 257 8.41 -2.65 -7.58
CA PRO A 257 9.55 -1.76 -7.45
C PRO A 257 9.38 -0.80 -6.28
N MET A 258 10.34 -0.77 -5.35
CA MET A 258 10.33 0.09 -4.17
C MET A 258 11.67 0.80 -3.99
N VAL A 259 11.64 2.04 -3.50
CA VAL A 259 12.84 2.79 -3.13
C VAL A 259 13.06 2.85 -1.61
N GLY A 260 12.07 2.44 -0.81
CA GLY A 260 12.18 2.35 0.64
C GLY A 260 12.08 3.71 1.34
N LEU A 261 11.17 4.59 0.90
CA LEU A 261 10.89 5.90 1.51
C LEU A 261 9.51 5.88 2.16
N SER A 262 9.39 6.50 3.33
CA SER A 262 8.11 6.82 3.99
C SER A 262 7.79 8.30 3.82
N GLY A 263 6.51 8.65 3.65
CA GLY A 263 6.06 10.04 3.51
C GLY A 263 6.40 10.89 4.73
N PRO A 264 6.46 12.23 4.60
CA PRO A 264 6.88 13.12 5.68
C PRO A 264 5.86 13.16 6.81
N LEU A 265 6.34 13.19 8.05
CA LEU A 265 5.52 13.38 9.25
C LEU A 265 5.49 14.84 9.67
N SER A 266 4.34 15.28 10.18
CA SER A 266 4.14 16.59 10.79
C SER A 266 4.54 16.57 12.25
N LEU A 267 4.39 17.70 12.94
CA LEU A 267 4.52 17.80 14.39
C LEU A 267 3.19 17.60 15.11
N LYS A 268 2.11 17.29 14.38
CA LYS A 268 0.78 17.05 14.94
C LYS A 268 0.60 15.56 15.20
N LEU A 269 0.13 15.22 16.40
CA LEU A 269 -0.18 13.85 16.76
C LEU A 269 -1.39 13.34 15.97
N LEU A 270 -1.40 12.07 15.68
CA LEU A 270 -2.49 11.40 14.96
C LEU A 270 -3.83 11.60 15.72
N ASP A 271 -4.91 11.76 14.95
CA ASP A 271 -6.25 12.02 15.50
C ASP A 271 -7.33 11.28 14.69
N PRO A 272 -8.06 10.34 15.32
CA PRO A 272 -7.90 9.87 16.70
C PRO A 272 -6.62 9.06 16.94
N LEU A 273 -6.12 9.06 18.17
CA LEU A 273 -5.06 8.12 18.56
C LEU A 273 -5.62 6.70 18.53
N PRO A 274 -4.82 5.71 18.09
CA PRO A 274 -5.26 4.31 17.99
C PRO A 274 -5.33 3.58 19.35
N GLY A 275 -5.41 4.32 20.44
CA GLY A 275 -5.41 3.85 21.82
C GLY A 275 -4.48 4.69 22.68
N GLU A 276 -3.93 4.10 23.75
CA GLU A 276 -2.87 4.74 24.52
C GLU A 276 -1.58 4.82 23.69
N LEU A 277 -0.86 5.94 23.83
CA LEU A 277 0.44 6.08 23.19
C LEU A 277 1.42 5.04 23.76
N PRO A 278 2.20 4.36 22.91
CA PRO A 278 3.15 3.36 23.38
C PRO A 278 4.37 4.01 24.04
N GLY A 279 5.14 3.20 24.74
CA GLY A 279 6.41 3.60 25.31
C GLY A 279 6.32 4.75 26.28
N SER A 280 7.29 5.66 26.20
CA SER A 280 7.37 6.85 27.10
C SER A 280 6.34 7.92 26.76
N ALA A 281 5.83 7.98 25.54
CA ALA A 281 4.76 8.92 25.18
C ALA A 281 3.47 8.67 25.97
N GLY A 282 3.16 7.41 26.29
CA GLY A 282 2.02 7.06 27.16
C GLY A 282 2.19 7.50 28.62
N LYS A 283 3.43 7.81 29.04
CA LYS A 283 3.78 8.28 30.40
C LYS A 283 3.99 9.80 30.46
N ALA A 284 3.71 10.52 29.37
CA ALA A 284 3.85 11.97 29.30
C ALA A 284 2.96 12.67 30.33
N THR A 285 3.47 13.70 30.99
CA THR A 285 2.77 14.42 32.05
C THR A 285 2.77 15.92 31.76
N PRO A 286 1.57 16.50 31.60
CA PRO A 286 0.23 15.91 31.54
C PRO A 286 0.03 15.11 30.21
N PRO A 287 -0.96 14.19 30.16
CA PRO A 287 -1.12 13.30 29.01
C PRO A 287 -1.31 14.04 27.67
N LEU A 288 -0.71 13.51 26.63
CA LEU A 288 -0.88 13.95 25.25
C LEU A 288 -2.22 13.43 24.70
N ALA A 289 -2.82 14.18 23.77
CA ALA A 289 -4.08 13.82 23.14
C ALA A 289 -3.96 13.85 21.60
N GLY A 290 -4.88 13.13 20.94
CA GLY A 290 -4.98 13.16 19.48
C GLY A 290 -5.19 14.57 18.94
N GLY A 291 -4.43 14.92 17.89
CA GLY A 291 -4.48 16.24 17.27
C GLY A 291 -3.69 17.34 17.99
N ASP A 292 -3.04 17.05 19.12
CA ASP A 292 -2.08 17.95 19.76
C ASP A 292 -0.90 18.21 18.80
N THR A 293 -0.42 19.46 18.76
CA THR A 293 0.71 19.85 17.90
C THR A 293 1.92 20.28 18.73
N ILE A 294 3.05 19.64 18.54
CA ILE A 294 4.29 20.01 19.24
C ILE A 294 4.90 21.23 18.52
N VAL A 295 5.07 22.35 19.24
CA VAL A 295 5.58 23.60 18.65
C VAL A 295 7.00 23.93 19.11
N ALA A 296 7.43 23.40 20.26
CA ALA A 296 8.80 23.55 20.74
C ALA A 296 9.19 22.39 21.65
N VAL A 297 10.50 22.20 21.85
CA VAL A 297 11.11 21.27 22.80
C VAL A 297 12.17 21.98 23.62
N ASP A 298 12.09 21.90 24.96
CA ASP A 298 12.96 22.61 25.90
C ASP A 298 13.20 24.09 25.49
N GLY A 299 12.14 24.79 25.07
CA GLY A 299 12.18 26.19 24.64
C GLY A 299 12.72 26.41 23.22
N THR A 300 13.18 25.36 22.52
CA THR A 300 13.61 25.45 21.12
C THR A 300 12.41 25.25 20.19
N SER A 301 12.08 26.25 19.37
CA SER A 301 11.01 26.16 18.37
C SER A 301 11.29 25.10 17.32
N LEU A 302 10.25 24.40 16.89
CA LEU A 302 10.32 23.33 15.92
C LEU A 302 9.51 23.67 14.67
N ASP A 303 10.13 23.52 13.50
CA ASP A 303 9.49 23.71 12.19
C ASP A 303 9.20 22.39 11.49
N SER A 304 9.79 21.28 11.93
CA SER A 304 9.64 19.98 11.30
C SER A 304 9.84 18.81 12.24
N HIS A 305 9.23 17.68 11.90
CA HIS A 305 9.46 16.41 12.59
C HIS A 305 10.95 16.01 12.62
N ALA A 306 11.70 16.28 11.56
CA ALA A 306 13.13 15.98 11.51
C ALA A 306 13.92 16.76 12.58
N GLN A 307 13.55 18.02 12.88
CA GLN A 307 14.17 18.79 13.95
C GLN A 307 13.86 18.20 15.33
N LEU A 308 12.61 17.74 15.56
CA LEU A 308 12.26 17.04 16.79
C LEU A 308 13.10 15.78 16.98
N VAL A 309 13.19 14.93 15.92
CA VAL A 309 14.01 13.72 15.95
C VAL A 309 15.48 14.04 16.23
N ALA A 310 16.03 15.06 15.59
CA ALA A 310 17.42 15.48 15.83
C ALA A 310 17.63 15.94 17.27
N TYR A 311 16.67 16.65 17.84
CA TYR A 311 16.73 17.07 19.24
C TYR A 311 16.68 15.86 20.19
N LEU A 312 15.72 14.96 20.01
CA LEU A 312 15.57 13.75 20.84
C LEU A 312 16.78 12.81 20.71
N SER A 313 17.41 12.75 19.53
CA SER A 313 18.64 11.96 19.31
C SER A 313 19.81 12.42 20.18
N ARG A 314 19.95 13.74 20.39
CA ARG A 314 20.99 14.32 21.23
C ARG A 314 20.68 14.26 22.73
N HIS A 315 19.41 14.14 23.09
CA HIS A 315 18.90 14.17 24.46
C HIS A 315 18.10 12.94 24.83
N ARG A 316 18.50 11.76 24.32
CA ARG A 316 17.74 10.52 24.48
C ARG A 316 17.67 10.02 25.92
N ASP A 317 18.66 10.35 26.74
CA ASP A 317 18.90 9.86 28.09
C ASP A 317 18.20 10.67 29.20
N ARG A 318 17.53 11.78 28.84
CA ARG A 318 16.84 12.63 29.80
C ARG A 318 15.41 12.97 29.41
N ALA A 319 14.60 13.36 30.38
CA ALA A 319 13.31 13.95 30.11
C ALA A 319 13.44 15.27 29.34
N VAL A 320 12.46 15.55 28.48
CA VAL A 320 12.37 16.81 27.73
C VAL A 320 10.98 17.43 27.93
N THR A 321 10.90 18.76 27.88
CA THR A 321 9.65 19.49 27.98
C THR A 321 9.17 19.86 26.58
N LEU A 322 8.00 19.33 26.18
CA LEU A 322 7.33 19.66 24.92
C LEU A 322 6.37 20.83 25.16
N ALA A 323 6.46 21.88 24.37
CA ALA A 323 5.43 22.90 24.27
C ALA A 323 4.38 22.45 23.27
N VAL A 324 3.14 22.23 23.71
CA VAL A 324 2.08 21.57 22.96
C VAL A 324 0.88 22.51 22.77
N ALA A 325 0.52 22.79 21.52
CA ALA A 325 -0.70 23.45 21.13
C ALA A 325 -1.85 22.45 21.02
N ARG A 326 -2.98 22.71 21.72
CA ARG A 326 -4.15 21.84 21.76
C ARG A 326 -5.00 21.96 20.51
N LYS A 327 -5.58 20.86 20.05
CA LYS A 327 -6.58 20.83 18.99
C LYS A 327 -7.75 21.78 19.29
N GLY A 328 -8.13 22.61 18.29
CA GLY A 328 -9.31 23.48 18.36
C GLY A 328 -9.13 24.77 19.17
N LYS A 329 -7.95 25.03 19.69
CA LYS A 329 -7.60 26.32 20.32
C LYS A 329 -6.76 27.17 19.37
N PRO A 330 -6.90 28.53 19.44
CA PRO A 330 -6.06 29.40 18.64
C PRO A 330 -4.58 29.15 18.92
N VAL A 331 -3.72 29.22 17.90
CA VAL A 331 -2.27 29.05 18.02
C VAL A 331 -1.65 30.10 18.94
N ASP A 332 -2.34 31.23 19.16
CA ASP A 332 -1.93 32.33 20.03
C ASP A 332 -2.21 32.08 21.53
N GLU A 333 -2.96 31.01 21.88
CA GLU A 333 -3.07 30.58 23.27
C GLU A 333 -1.76 29.94 23.72
N GLN A 334 -1.25 30.29 24.90
CA GLN A 334 0.04 29.78 25.39
C GLN A 334 0.08 28.24 25.30
N PRO A 335 1.12 27.67 24.63
CA PRO A 335 1.29 26.23 24.58
C PRO A 335 1.39 25.65 25.99
N ARG A 336 0.90 24.44 26.16
CA ARG A 336 0.99 23.71 27.43
C ARG A 336 2.31 22.95 27.45
N ASP A 337 3.02 23.05 28.55
CA ASP A 337 4.22 22.24 28.78
C ASP A 337 3.83 20.81 29.16
N VAL A 338 4.47 19.84 28.51
CA VAL A 338 4.30 18.41 28.71
C VAL A 338 5.68 17.79 28.90
N GLU A 339 5.91 17.18 30.05
CA GLU A 339 7.14 16.42 30.30
C GLU A 339 7.05 15.06 29.60
N LEU A 340 8.03 14.78 28.75
CA LEU A 340 8.19 13.52 28.04
C LEU A 340 9.43 12.78 28.57
N PRO A 341 9.27 11.68 29.32
CA PRO A 341 10.39 10.94 29.87
C PRO A 341 11.26 10.26 28.78
N PRO A 342 12.51 9.88 29.08
CA PRO A 342 13.32 9.07 28.16
C PRO A 342 12.71 7.69 27.95
N GLN A 343 12.94 7.09 26.79
CA GLN A 343 12.52 5.74 26.49
C GLN A 343 13.64 4.76 26.79
N PRO A 344 13.56 3.98 27.88
CA PRO A 344 14.58 2.98 28.18
C PRO A 344 14.53 1.85 27.15
N ARG A 345 15.71 1.29 26.82
CA ARG A 345 15.79 0.11 25.98
C ARG A 345 15.36 -1.13 26.76
N MET A 346 14.54 -1.96 26.13
CA MET A 346 14.15 -3.27 26.62
C MET A 346 14.98 -4.37 25.95
N SER A 347 15.31 -5.45 26.70
CA SER A 347 16.06 -6.61 26.19
C SER A 347 15.46 -7.91 26.73
N LEU A 348 15.57 -8.97 25.92
CA LEU A 348 15.28 -10.35 26.36
C LEU A 348 16.48 -11.02 27.05
N GLY A 349 17.60 -10.33 27.20
CA GLY A 349 18.78 -10.86 27.85
C GLY A 349 19.58 -11.85 26.99
N MET A 350 19.47 -11.77 25.67
CA MET A 350 20.24 -12.58 24.72
C MET A 350 20.62 -11.76 23.50
N ALA A 351 21.79 -12.03 22.95
CA ALA A 351 22.31 -11.46 21.71
C ALA A 351 22.17 -12.44 20.56
N MET A 352 21.84 -11.96 19.38
CA MET A 352 21.70 -12.75 18.15
C MET A 352 22.88 -12.57 17.22
N THR A 353 23.01 -13.52 16.27
CA THR A 353 24.12 -13.52 15.32
C THR A 353 23.99 -12.40 14.27
N ALA A 354 25.00 -11.56 14.15
CA ALA A 354 25.15 -10.65 13.04
C ALA A 354 25.52 -11.41 11.76
N ALA A 355 24.73 -11.28 10.70
CA ALA A 355 25.09 -11.83 9.39
C ALA A 355 26.07 -10.91 8.64
N ALA A 356 26.48 -11.33 7.43
CA ALA A 356 27.31 -10.50 6.58
C ALA A 356 26.61 -9.19 6.17
N ILE A 357 27.36 -8.12 6.00
CA ILE A 357 26.86 -6.81 5.55
C ILE A 357 26.06 -6.97 4.26
N GLN A 358 24.81 -6.62 4.31
CA GLN A 358 23.90 -6.69 3.16
C GLN A 358 24.01 -5.43 2.27
N ALA A 359 24.24 -4.28 2.90
CA ALA A 359 24.38 -3.01 2.19
C ALA A 359 25.32 -2.06 2.92
N VAL A 360 26.05 -1.26 2.15
CA VAL A 360 26.85 -0.12 2.61
C VAL A 360 26.26 1.14 1.99
N GLN A 361 26.10 2.20 2.77
CA GLN A 361 25.54 3.46 2.34
C GLN A 361 26.60 4.30 1.63
N ASP A 362 26.28 4.86 0.47
CA ASP A 362 27.17 5.71 -0.32
C ASP A 362 27.60 6.95 0.49
N GLY A 363 28.89 7.30 0.44
CA GLY A 363 29.46 8.43 1.17
C GLY A 363 29.35 8.27 2.70
N SER A 364 29.26 7.05 3.20
CA SER A 364 29.28 6.76 4.64
C SER A 364 30.70 6.47 5.14
N PRO A 365 30.94 6.57 6.46
CA PRO A 365 32.24 6.19 7.03
C PRO A 365 32.70 4.78 6.68
N ALA A 366 31.77 3.83 6.57
CA ALA A 366 32.08 2.47 6.16
C ALA A 366 32.51 2.40 4.69
N ALA A 367 31.81 3.12 3.78
CA ALA A 367 32.16 3.19 2.38
C ALA A 367 33.55 3.85 2.17
N GLU A 368 33.81 4.96 2.86
CA GLU A 368 35.10 5.67 2.82
C GLU A 368 36.25 4.82 3.35
N ALA A 369 36.01 4.01 4.38
CA ALA A 369 36.98 3.07 4.91
C ALA A 369 37.20 1.84 4.01
N GLY A 370 36.30 1.56 3.03
CA GLY A 370 36.43 0.43 2.12
C GLY A 370 35.74 -0.85 2.59
N LEU A 371 34.76 -0.77 3.52
CA LEU A 371 33.86 -1.88 3.84
C LEU A 371 32.94 -2.17 2.66
N LEU A 372 32.64 -3.44 2.42
CA LEU A 372 31.87 -3.90 1.28
C LEU A 372 30.68 -4.78 1.71
N LYS A 373 29.71 -4.88 0.82
CA LYS A 373 28.66 -5.91 0.91
C LYS A 373 29.32 -7.30 0.90
N GLY A 374 28.92 -8.16 1.82
CA GLY A 374 29.47 -9.51 2.00
C GLY A 374 30.52 -9.63 3.10
N ASP A 375 31.06 -8.54 3.59
CA ASP A 375 31.96 -8.55 4.76
C ASP A 375 31.23 -9.03 6.01
N ARG A 376 31.85 -9.88 6.80
CA ARG A 376 31.32 -10.35 8.07
C ARG A 376 32.04 -9.66 9.22
N LEU A 377 31.31 -8.95 10.07
CA LEU A 377 31.91 -8.30 11.23
C LEU A 377 32.46 -9.33 12.22
N VAL A 378 33.72 -9.20 12.59
CA VAL A 378 34.42 -10.02 13.60
C VAL A 378 34.55 -9.27 14.91
N SER A 379 35.12 -8.05 14.87
CA SER A 379 35.23 -7.21 16.04
C SER A 379 35.13 -5.71 15.69
N VAL A 380 34.71 -4.91 16.65
CA VAL A 380 34.57 -3.46 16.54
C VAL A 380 35.13 -2.79 17.80
N ASP A 381 36.01 -1.81 17.63
CA ASP A 381 36.71 -1.12 18.73
C ASP A 381 37.46 -2.08 19.67
N GLY A 382 38.04 -3.13 19.12
CA GLY A 382 38.81 -4.13 19.87
C GLY A 382 37.98 -5.18 20.62
N ALA A 383 36.64 -5.09 20.61
CA ALA A 383 35.74 -6.06 21.22
C ALA A 383 35.01 -6.88 20.14
N LEU A 384 34.60 -8.11 20.45
CA LEU A 384 33.71 -8.87 19.61
C LEU A 384 32.40 -8.08 19.32
N VAL A 385 31.74 -8.38 18.22
CA VAL A 385 30.51 -7.66 17.82
C VAL A 385 29.47 -7.64 18.93
N GLY A 386 29.33 -8.74 19.68
CA GLY A 386 28.34 -8.89 20.75
C GLY A 386 26.92 -8.78 20.22
N ASP A 387 26.04 -8.09 20.94
CA ASP A 387 24.68 -7.84 20.44
C ASP A 387 24.69 -6.79 19.32
N PRO A 388 24.36 -7.18 18.06
CA PRO A 388 24.37 -6.26 16.95
C PRO A 388 23.34 -5.12 17.10
N VAL A 389 22.26 -5.32 17.87
CA VAL A 389 21.22 -4.30 18.11
C VAL A 389 21.78 -3.10 18.88
N THR A 390 22.81 -3.30 19.71
CA THR A 390 23.48 -2.22 20.50
C THR A 390 24.65 -1.59 19.75
N LEU A 391 25.05 -2.12 18.61
CA LEU A 391 26.29 -1.72 17.93
C LEU A 391 26.28 -0.23 17.52
N ASP A 392 25.17 0.27 17.01
CA ASP A 392 25.05 1.69 16.61
C ASP A 392 25.21 2.62 17.83
N ASP A 393 24.66 2.25 18.99
CA ASP A 393 24.75 3.05 20.21
C ASP A 393 26.16 3.05 20.78
N ARG A 394 26.87 1.92 20.74
CA ARG A 394 28.30 1.84 21.15
C ARG A 394 29.16 2.71 20.24
N LEU A 395 28.93 2.72 18.95
CA LEU A 395 29.69 3.54 18.01
C LEU A 395 29.35 5.04 18.12
N ARG A 396 28.14 5.40 18.53
CA ARG A 396 27.74 6.80 18.79
C ARG A 396 28.60 7.42 19.91
N ALA A 397 29.03 6.64 20.88
CA ALA A 397 29.96 7.11 21.94
C ALA A 397 31.37 7.41 21.39
N ARG A 398 31.66 7.01 20.15
CA ARG A 398 32.98 7.14 19.49
C ARG A 398 32.95 8.09 18.29
N VAL A 399 31.92 8.92 18.17
CA VAL A 399 31.80 9.91 17.08
C VAL A 399 33.03 10.76 16.93
N GLY A 400 33.53 10.89 15.69
CA GLY A 400 34.74 11.67 15.36
C GLY A 400 36.04 10.97 15.70
N THR A 401 36.05 9.80 16.33
CA THR A 401 37.24 9.02 16.65
C THR A 401 37.31 7.79 15.78
N ALA A 402 38.42 7.56 15.08
CA ALA A 402 38.61 6.36 14.27
C ALA A 402 38.66 5.12 15.16
N VAL A 403 37.82 4.13 14.87
CA VAL A 403 37.79 2.84 15.56
C VAL A 403 38.19 1.71 14.61
N PRO A 404 38.95 0.71 15.07
CA PRO A 404 39.27 -0.45 14.28
C PRO A 404 38.03 -1.34 14.13
N VAL A 405 37.69 -1.66 12.89
CA VAL A 405 36.62 -2.62 12.52
C VAL A 405 37.31 -3.77 11.82
N VAL A 406 37.24 -4.96 12.39
CA VAL A 406 37.78 -6.19 11.79
C VAL A 406 36.62 -6.92 11.13
N VAL A 407 36.80 -7.26 9.84
CA VAL A 407 35.86 -8.06 9.07
C VAL A 407 36.53 -9.27 8.45
N GLU A 408 35.81 -10.36 8.36
CA GLU A 408 36.18 -11.49 7.55
C GLU A 408 35.71 -11.24 6.12
N ARG A 409 36.65 -11.17 5.17
CA ARG A 409 36.42 -11.03 3.72
C ARG A 409 37.09 -12.15 2.99
N ALA A 410 36.31 -13.00 2.31
CA ALA A 410 36.79 -14.20 1.61
C ALA A 410 37.65 -15.13 2.50
N GLY A 411 37.27 -15.29 3.76
CA GLY A 411 37.96 -16.17 4.72
C GLY A 411 39.23 -15.56 5.34
N VAL A 412 39.48 -14.27 5.15
CA VAL A 412 40.65 -13.57 5.70
C VAL A 412 40.19 -12.36 6.50
N ASP A 413 40.72 -12.23 7.71
CA ASP A 413 40.46 -11.07 8.56
C ASP A 413 41.18 -9.85 8.03
N GLN A 414 40.45 -8.74 7.87
CA GLN A 414 40.94 -7.45 7.44
C GLN A 414 40.50 -6.36 8.43
N THR A 415 41.40 -5.44 8.75
CA THR A 415 41.11 -4.35 9.66
C THR A 415 40.96 -3.02 8.91
N PHE A 416 39.87 -2.32 9.19
CA PHE A 416 39.56 -1.01 8.63
C PHE A 416 39.45 0.02 9.76
N ALA A 417 39.96 1.22 9.55
CA ALA A 417 39.79 2.34 10.45
C ALA A 417 38.54 3.12 10.04
N VAL A 418 37.48 3.04 10.82
CA VAL A 418 36.20 3.68 10.53
C VAL A 418 35.94 4.78 11.52
N THR A 419 35.62 6.02 11.08
CA THR A 419 35.30 7.15 11.97
C THR A 419 33.78 7.34 12.04
N PRO A 420 33.09 6.92 13.12
CA PRO A 420 31.66 7.08 13.26
C PRO A 420 31.21 8.54 13.16
N ARG A 421 30.09 8.78 12.48
CA ARG A 421 29.48 10.12 12.36
C ARG A 421 28.34 10.31 13.36
N GLU A 422 28.00 11.56 13.65
CA GLU A 422 26.80 11.90 14.41
C GLU A 422 25.54 11.48 13.62
N VAL A 423 24.61 10.83 14.32
CA VAL A 423 23.31 10.42 13.74
C VAL A 423 22.20 11.20 14.44
N THR A 424 21.58 12.11 13.69
CA THR A 424 20.49 12.98 14.15
C THR A 424 19.15 12.63 13.51
N TRP A 425 19.04 11.45 12.92
CA TRP A 425 17.82 10.91 12.28
C TRP A 425 17.55 9.51 12.80
N ILE A 426 16.36 9.01 12.46
CA ILE A 426 15.98 7.61 12.65
C ILE A 426 15.72 6.98 11.29
N ASP A 427 16.14 5.75 11.10
CA ASP A 427 15.76 4.95 9.95
C ASP A 427 14.36 4.37 10.17
N ALA A 428 13.72 3.85 9.12
CA ALA A 428 12.42 3.23 9.24
C ALA A 428 12.48 2.03 10.19
N SER A 429 11.47 1.89 11.04
CA SER A 429 11.33 0.71 11.90
C SER A 429 11.42 -0.56 11.08
N PRO A 430 12.19 -1.56 11.54
CA PRO A 430 12.33 -2.81 10.82
C PRO A 430 10.97 -3.50 10.68
N ILE A 431 10.60 -3.77 9.44
CA ILE A 431 9.50 -4.67 9.08
C ILE A 431 10.10 -5.96 8.55
N ARG A 432 9.27 -6.97 8.26
CA ARG A 432 9.72 -8.30 7.79
C ARG A 432 10.99 -8.25 6.95
N SER A 433 11.99 -9.03 7.35
CA SER A 433 13.30 -9.18 6.67
C SER A 433 14.09 -7.90 6.40
N THR A 434 13.75 -6.80 7.10
CA THR A 434 14.54 -5.57 7.04
C THR A 434 15.83 -5.75 7.83
N PRO A 435 17.01 -5.46 7.25
CA PRO A 435 18.26 -5.53 7.97
C PRO A 435 18.33 -4.46 9.07
N LEU A 436 19.14 -4.70 10.06
CA LEU A 436 19.49 -3.73 11.09
C LEU A 436 20.42 -2.67 10.49
N ALA A 437 20.11 -1.38 10.68
CA ALA A 437 21.00 -0.30 10.32
C ALA A 437 21.99 0.01 11.47
N VAL A 438 23.26 0.17 11.14
CA VAL A 438 24.27 0.79 12.00
C VAL A 438 24.61 2.14 11.35
N SER A 439 23.76 3.13 11.63
CA SER A 439 23.71 4.40 10.88
C SER A 439 24.92 5.30 11.16
N SER A 440 25.56 5.13 12.30
CA SER A 440 26.80 5.85 12.67
C SER A 440 27.97 5.55 11.72
N ILE A 441 28.03 4.35 11.15
CA ILE A 441 29.03 3.99 10.14
C ILE A 441 28.42 3.74 8.76
N GLY A 442 27.10 3.58 8.65
CA GLY A 442 26.39 3.44 7.37
C GLY A 442 26.46 2.04 6.78
N ILE A 443 26.27 0.99 7.58
CA ILE A 443 26.08 -0.38 7.15
C ILE A 443 24.70 -0.89 7.53
N ALA A 444 24.17 -1.84 6.75
CA ALA A 444 22.95 -2.58 7.08
C ALA A 444 23.26 -4.08 7.02
N LEU A 445 22.86 -4.81 8.05
CA LEU A 445 23.12 -6.25 8.17
C LEU A 445 21.91 -6.99 8.71
N PRO A 446 21.61 -8.21 8.22
CA PRO A 446 20.62 -9.09 8.80
C PRO A 446 21.08 -9.60 10.17
N VAL A 447 20.11 -9.84 11.05
CA VAL A 447 20.35 -10.46 12.35
C VAL A 447 19.67 -11.83 12.34
N ILE A 448 20.48 -12.88 12.33
CA ILE A 448 20.02 -14.27 12.29
C ILE A 448 19.48 -14.67 13.67
N PRO A 449 18.37 -15.39 13.79
CA PRO A 449 17.78 -15.77 15.07
C PRO A 449 18.50 -16.95 15.74
N MET A 450 19.84 -16.88 15.81
CA MET A 450 20.72 -17.82 16.50
C MET A 450 21.39 -17.07 17.65
N VAL A 451 21.24 -17.59 18.85
CA VAL A 451 21.77 -16.99 20.08
C VAL A 451 23.29 -17.11 20.10
N THR A 452 23.99 -15.99 20.17
CA THR A 452 25.46 -15.93 20.29
C THR A 452 25.92 -15.75 21.72
N GLU A 453 25.14 -15.02 22.52
CA GLU A 453 25.47 -14.72 23.91
C GLU A 453 24.18 -14.63 24.73
N VAL A 454 24.24 -15.03 25.98
CA VAL A 454 23.15 -14.91 26.95
C VAL A 454 23.66 -14.22 28.20
N PHE A 455 22.92 -13.21 28.66
CA PHE A 455 23.23 -12.51 29.91
C PHE A 455 22.62 -13.30 31.07
N PRO A 456 23.43 -13.87 32.00
CA PRO A 456 22.94 -14.83 33.01
C PRO A 456 21.81 -14.28 33.89
N ASP A 457 21.88 -13.00 34.25
CA ASP A 457 20.87 -12.33 35.09
C ASP A 457 19.66 -11.81 34.27
N GLY A 458 19.73 -11.92 32.94
CA GLY A 458 18.68 -11.49 32.03
C GLY A 458 17.51 -12.48 31.94
N PRO A 459 16.38 -12.11 31.29
CA PRO A 459 15.23 -12.99 31.11
C PRO A 459 15.60 -14.33 30.48
N ALA A 460 16.35 -14.34 29.39
CA ALA A 460 16.75 -15.56 28.67
C ALA A 460 17.65 -16.48 29.53
N GLY A 461 18.57 -15.87 30.30
CA GLY A 461 19.47 -16.65 31.18
C GLY A 461 18.73 -17.35 32.30
N ARG A 462 17.75 -16.68 32.90
CA ARG A 462 16.90 -17.29 33.98
C ARG A 462 16.09 -18.47 33.46
N GLU A 463 15.70 -18.46 32.19
CA GLU A 463 14.93 -19.53 31.54
C GLU A 463 15.82 -20.60 30.89
N GLY A 464 17.15 -20.56 31.15
CA GLY A 464 18.08 -21.56 30.69
C GLY A 464 18.26 -21.63 29.18
N ILE A 465 18.16 -20.49 28.49
CA ILE A 465 18.58 -20.33 27.09
C ILE A 465 20.09 -20.24 27.07
N VAL A 466 20.74 -20.82 26.10
CA VAL A 466 22.21 -20.87 25.99
C VAL A 466 22.68 -20.44 24.58
N ALA A 467 23.94 -20.06 24.47
CA ALA A 467 24.56 -19.80 23.18
C ALA A 467 24.49 -21.04 22.28
N GLY A 468 24.17 -20.85 21.02
CA GLY A 468 23.93 -21.89 20.04
C GLY A 468 22.46 -22.31 19.89
N ASP A 469 21.56 -21.87 20.79
CA ASP A 469 20.12 -22.07 20.62
C ASP A 469 19.60 -21.28 19.42
N HIS A 470 18.64 -21.88 18.69
CA HIS A 470 17.95 -21.23 17.58
C HIS A 470 16.53 -20.82 17.98
N VAL A 471 16.15 -19.58 17.72
CA VAL A 471 14.78 -19.08 17.91
C VAL A 471 14.01 -19.26 16.61
N SER A 472 13.10 -20.23 16.53
CA SER A 472 12.40 -20.57 15.29
C SER A 472 11.10 -19.80 15.07
N ARG A 473 10.47 -19.34 16.15
CA ARG A 473 9.26 -18.49 16.08
C ARG A 473 9.09 -17.69 17.37
N VAL A 474 8.32 -16.63 17.27
CA VAL A 474 8.02 -15.71 18.37
C VAL A 474 6.56 -15.27 18.31
N ARG A 475 5.96 -15.04 19.48
CA ARG A 475 4.68 -14.33 19.62
C ARG A 475 4.69 -13.43 20.84
N ILE A 476 3.76 -12.48 20.89
CA ILE A 476 3.58 -11.56 22.01
C ILE A 476 2.36 -12.00 22.80
N ILE A 477 2.44 -11.92 24.10
CA ILE A 477 1.36 -12.15 25.05
C ILE A 477 1.14 -10.84 25.81
N GLU A 478 -0.02 -10.21 25.59
CA GLU A 478 -0.40 -8.96 26.27
C GLU A 478 -1.10 -9.25 27.59
N PRO A 479 -0.84 -8.45 28.66
CA PRO A 479 -1.50 -8.63 29.95
C PRO A 479 -2.96 -8.16 29.88
N GLY A 480 -3.89 -8.88 30.52
CA GLY A 480 -5.18 -8.35 30.92
C GLY A 480 -6.41 -8.67 30.07
N GLU A 481 -6.29 -9.39 28.97
CA GLU A 481 -7.46 -9.89 28.23
C GLU A 481 -7.95 -11.25 28.74
N ALA A 482 -9.28 -11.41 28.90
CA ALA A 482 -9.90 -12.62 29.49
C ALA A 482 -9.66 -13.91 28.67
N ASP A 483 -9.29 -13.79 27.39
CA ASP A 483 -8.86 -14.88 26.49
C ASP A 483 -7.33 -14.88 26.26
N GLY A 484 -6.57 -14.20 27.15
CA GLY A 484 -5.15 -13.97 27.07
C GLY A 484 -4.79 -13.42 25.69
N GLY A 485 -4.58 -12.11 25.55
CA GLY A 485 -4.21 -11.42 24.29
C GLY A 485 -2.96 -12.02 23.65
N VAL A 486 -3.13 -13.25 23.12
CA VAL A 486 -2.05 -14.05 22.54
C VAL A 486 -1.99 -13.78 21.07
N GLY A 487 -0.97 -13.04 20.66
CA GLY A 487 -0.69 -12.78 19.25
C GLY A 487 -0.34 -14.06 18.48
N PRO A 488 -0.43 -14.01 17.13
CA PRO A 488 -0.06 -15.13 16.28
C PRO A 488 1.45 -15.39 16.31
N TRP A 489 1.83 -16.64 16.04
CA TRP A 489 3.23 -16.99 15.87
C TRP A 489 3.83 -16.37 14.61
N VAL A 490 4.96 -15.71 14.75
CA VAL A 490 5.82 -15.22 13.67
C VAL A 490 6.99 -16.18 13.53
N THR A 491 7.14 -16.79 12.37
CA THR A 491 8.27 -17.68 12.08
C THR A 491 9.52 -16.86 11.81
N LEU A 492 10.65 -17.33 12.35
CA LEU A 492 11.98 -16.77 12.13
C LEU A 492 12.84 -17.84 11.45
N SER A 493 13.62 -17.44 10.45
CA SER A 493 14.55 -18.30 9.73
C SER A 493 15.74 -17.50 9.21
N GLU A 494 16.77 -18.17 8.70
CA GLU A 494 17.88 -17.49 8.03
C GLU A 494 17.43 -16.74 6.77
N ALA A 495 16.42 -17.26 6.06
CA ALA A 495 15.84 -16.62 4.87
C ALA A 495 14.91 -15.45 5.24
N GLU A 496 14.27 -15.51 6.39
CA GLU A 496 13.40 -14.47 6.94
C GLU A 496 13.82 -14.12 8.37
N PRO A 497 14.97 -13.43 8.55
CA PRO A 497 15.51 -13.12 9.86
C PRO A 497 14.81 -11.90 10.47
N ASN A 498 13.54 -12.03 10.84
CA ASN A 498 12.68 -10.95 11.32
C ASN A 498 13.05 -10.42 12.72
N TRP A 499 14.21 -10.77 13.26
CA TRP A 499 14.62 -10.39 14.63
C TRP A 499 14.64 -8.90 14.89
N PRO A 500 15.18 -8.02 14.00
CA PRO A 500 15.12 -6.57 14.24
C PRO A 500 13.68 -6.05 14.37
N GLY A 501 12.73 -6.63 13.63
CA GLY A 501 11.30 -6.30 13.75
C GLY A 501 10.72 -6.72 15.09
N VAL A 502 11.08 -7.90 15.60
CA VAL A 502 10.68 -8.37 16.93
C VAL A 502 11.15 -7.39 18.01
N ILE A 503 12.41 -7.00 17.93
CA ILE A 503 13.00 -6.04 18.89
C ILE A 503 12.29 -4.68 18.80
N ALA A 504 12.00 -4.18 17.60
CA ALA A 504 11.30 -2.91 17.44
C ALA A 504 9.90 -2.93 18.07
N VAL A 505 9.14 -4.00 17.86
CA VAL A 505 7.81 -4.17 18.48
C VAL A 505 7.93 -4.29 20.00
N MET A 506 8.89 -5.06 20.47
CA MET A 506 9.12 -5.25 21.90
C MET A 506 9.36 -3.93 22.67
N GLN A 507 10.02 -2.93 22.02
CA GLN A 507 10.24 -1.62 22.66
C GLN A 507 8.94 -0.84 22.94
N GLN A 508 7.84 -1.23 22.34
CA GLN A 508 6.54 -0.55 22.41
C GLN A 508 5.51 -1.31 23.26
N LEU A 509 5.89 -2.45 23.83
CA LEU A 509 4.97 -3.28 24.62
C LEU A 509 4.55 -2.59 25.93
N ALA A 510 3.35 -2.90 26.37
CA ALA A 510 2.84 -2.53 27.68
C ALA A 510 3.63 -3.23 28.80
N ALA A 511 3.63 -2.66 29.98
CA ALA A 511 4.23 -3.28 31.16
C ALA A 511 3.57 -4.62 31.48
N GLY A 512 4.37 -5.65 31.73
CA GLY A 512 3.90 -7.02 32.00
C GLY A 512 3.59 -7.86 30.75
N ALA A 513 3.77 -7.30 29.54
CA ALA A 513 3.71 -8.09 28.32
C ALA A 513 4.90 -9.08 28.24
N GLN A 514 4.66 -10.24 27.66
CA GLN A 514 5.68 -11.28 27.49
C GLN A 514 5.94 -11.55 26.01
N VAL A 515 7.17 -11.91 25.70
CA VAL A 515 7.58 -12.40 24.38
C VAL A 515 7.83 -13.90 24.51
N GLU A 516 6.92 -14.69 23.97
CA GLU A 516 7.08 -16.15 23.95
C GLU A 516 7.88 -16.56 22.71
N VAL A 517 8.97 -17.27 22.92
CA VAL A 517 9.88 -17.75 21.88
C VAL A 517 9.92 -19.27 21.85
N THR A 518 10.01 -19.84 20.65
CA THR A 518 10.29 -21.27 20.50
C THR A 518 11.77 -21.46 20.28
N ILE A 519 12.41 -22.15 21.21
CA ILE A 519 13.82 -22.51 21.17
C ILE A 519 13.97 -23.91 20.56
N GLU A 520 14.87 -24.04 19.61
CA GLU A 520 15.25 -25.32 18.99
C GLU A 520 16.76 -25.55 19.18
N ASN A 521 17.12 -26.71 19.73
CA ASN A 521 18.51 -27.12 19.91
C ASN A 521 18.61 -28.69 19.89
N ALA A 522 19.78 -29.23 20.16
CA ALA A 522 20.02 -30.65 20.16
C ALA A 522 19.15 -31.44 21.17
N ALA A 523 18.67 -30.81 22.23
CA ALA A 523 17.78 -31.43 23.24
C ALA A 523 16.31 -31.46 22.79
N GLY A 524 15.94 -30.76 21.72
CA GLY A 524 14.59 -30.69 21.17
C GLY A 524 14.05 -29.26 21.02
N ARG A 525 12.72 -29.18 21.07
CA ARG A 525 11.97 -27.92 20.90
C ARG A 525 11.19 -27.58 22.15
N ARG A 526 11.26 -26.34 22.61
CA ARG A 526 10.48 -25.85 23.75
C ARG A 526 10.02 -24.41 23.55
N ASP A 527 8.86 -24.07 24.07
CA ASP A 527 8.35 -22.70 24.10
C ASP A 527 8.72 -22.07 25.46
N VAL A 528 9.17 -20.82 25.45
CA VAL A 528 9.65 -20.08 26.62
C VAL A 528 9.07 -18.68 26.60
N ALA A 529 8.40 -18.26 27.67
CA ALA A 529 7.87 -16.92 27.83
C ALA A 529 8.91 -16.04 28.55
N LEU A 530 9.27 -14.94 27.93
CA LEU A 530 10.27 -14.00 28.43
C LEU A 530 9.62 -12.65 28.69
N GLU A 531 9.77 -12.10 29.89
CA GLU A 531 9.38 -10.74 30.21
C GLU A 531 10.55 -9.81 29.88
N PRO A 532 10.39 -8.86 28.91
CA PRO A 532 11.46 -7.93 28.56
C PRO A 532 11.92 -7.08 29.74
N ALA A 533 13.23 -6.99 29.96
CA ALA A 533 13.82 -6.22 31.04
C ALA A 533 14.47 -4.93 30.53
N VAL A 534 14.44 -3.87 31.34
CA VAL A 534 15.12 -2.61 31.05
C VAL A 534 16.64 -2.81 31.09
N VAL A 535 17.34 -2.30 30.07
CA VAL A 535 18.79 -2.25 30.05
C VAL A 535 19.25 -0.93 30.71
N PRO A 536 19.95 -0.96 31.84
CA PRO A 536 20.34 0.24 32.54
C PRO A 536 21.26 1.12 31.69
N GLY A 537 20.96 2.42 31.62
CA GLY A 537 21.79 3.40 30.90
C GLY A 537 21.61 3.41 29.36
N GLU A 538 20.75 2.56 28.78
CA GLU A 538 20.47 2.56 27.35
C GLU A 538 19.09 3.14 27.07
N PHE A 539 19.03 4.08 26.10
CA PHE A 539 17.82 4.82 25.75
C PHE A 539 17.63 4.92 24.24
N LEU A 540 16.35 4.93 23.81
CA LEU A 540 15.94 5.04 22.42
C LEU A 540 15.60 6.49 22.06
N VAL A 541 15.75 6.83 20.79
CA VAL A 541 15.32 8.12 20.22
C VAL A 541 13.81 8.16 20.06
N ASP A 542 13.23 7.05 19.58
CA ASP A 542 11.78 6.91 19.46
C ASP A 542 11.16 6.71 20.84
N ARG A 543 10.28 7.64 21.23
CA ARG A 543 9.59 7.63 22.52
C ARG A 543 8.13 7.21 22.42
N GLY A 544 7.68 6.71 21.25
CA GLY A 544 6.31 6.26 21.03
C GLY A 544 5.34 7.38 20.62
N LEU A 545 5.82 8.52 20.14
CA LEU A 545 4.99 9.58 19.57
C LEU A 545 4.48 9.17 18.18
N ILE A 546 3.19 9.31 17.94
CA ILE A 546 2.55 8.93 16.68
C ILE A 546 2.02 10.19 16.00
N PHE A 547 2.57 10.51 14.84
CA PHE A 547 2.30 11.75 14.12
C PHE A 547 1.42 11.56 12.89
N GLU A 548 0.64 12.60 12.57
CA GLU A 548 0.03 12.72 11.24
C GLU A 548 1.08 12.96 10.17
N GLN A 549 0.76 12.59 8.94
CA GLN A 549 1.59 12.96 7.80
C GLN A 549 1.42 14.46 7.47
N VAL A 550 2.41 14.99 6.74
CA VAL A 550 2.30 16.32 6.16
C VAL A 550 1.43 16.23 4.92
N PHE A 551 0.31 16.93 4.95
CA PHE A 551 -0.59 17.04 3.80
C PHE A 551 -0.48 18.40 3.14
N LYS A 552 -0.60 18.40 1.83
CA LYS A 552 -0.72 19.59 1.00
C LYS A 552 -2.13 19.63 0.41
N MET A 553 -2.79 20.78 0.53
CA MET A 553 -4.08 20.99 -0.09
C MET A 553 -3.88 21.48 -1.53
N GLU A 554 -4.23 20.65 -2.50
CA GLU A 554 -4.22 21.03 -3.92
C GLU A 554 -5.63 21.43 -4.34
N ARG A 555 -5.84 22.70 -4.62
CA ARG A 555 -7.12 23.25 -5.08
C ARG A 555 -6.93 24.01 -6.37
N ALA A 556 -7.80 23.78 -7.33
CA ALA A 556 -7.84 24.55 -8.57
C ALA A 556 -8.60 25.86 -8.34
N ASN A 557 -7.99 26.99 -8.70
CA ASN A 557 -8.57 28.31 -8.48
C ASN A 557 -9.61 28.70 -9.54
N THR A 558 -9.69 27.99 -10.66
CA THR A 558 -10.62 28.23 -11.77
C THR A 558 -11.18 26.92 -12.30
N VAL A 559 -12.38 26.98 -12.92
CA VAL A 559 -12.99 25.81 -13.58
C VAL A 559 -12.08 25.25 -14.68
N GLY A 560 -11.42 26.10 -15.47
CA GLY A 560 -10.47 25.68 -16.51
C GLY A 560 -9.27 24.93 -15.92
N ALA A 561 -8.71 25.40 -14.79
CA ALA A 561 -7.62 24.71 -14.09
C ALA A 561 -8.09 23.37 -13.49
N ALA A 562 -9.29 23.31 -12.95
CA ALA A 562 -9.89 22.08 -12.45
C ALA A 562 -10.06 21.04 -13.57
N LEU A 563 -10.60 21.46 -14.71
CA LEU A 563 -10.79 20.60 -15.88
C LEU A 563 -9.46 20.11 -16.46
N SER A 564 -8.46 21.00 -16.58
CA SER A 564 -7.11 20.63 -17.04
C SER A 564 -6.45 19.60 -16.13
N ARG A 565 -6.53 19.78 -14.80
CA ARG A 565 -6.03 18.81 -13.82
C ARG A 565 -6.81 17.49 -13.86
N GLY A 566 -8.13 17.56 -13.97
CA GLY A 566 -8.99 16.38 -14.10
C GLY A 566 -8.66 15.56 -15.33
N LEU A 567 -8.46 16.24 -16.47
CA LEU A 567 -8.05 15.62 -17.71
C LEU A 567 -6.68 14.93 -17.57
N SER A 568 -5.68 15.64 -17.02
CA SER A 568 -4.34 15.08 -16.78
C SER A 568 -4.39 13.85 -15.88
N THR A 569 -5.13 13.92 -14.76
CA THR A 569 -5.26 12.81 -13.80
C THR A 569 -5.95 11.62 -14.43
N ALA A 570 -7.04 11.80 -15.16
CA ALA A 570 -7.75 10.71 -15.82
C ALA A 570 -6.87 10.01 -16.87
N PHE A 571 -6.13 10.77 -17.70
CA PHE A 571 -5.19 10.17 -18.65
C PHE A 571 -3.98 9.51 -18.00
N GLU A 572 -3.49 10.05 -16.89
CA GLU A 572 -2.45 9.40 -16.09
C GLU A 572 -2.92 8.06 -15.52
N ASP A 573 -4.15 8.02 -14.96
CA ASP A 573 -4.72 6.80 -14.41
C ASP A 573 -4.97 5.75 -15.52
N LEU A 574 -5.50 6.14 -16.68
CA LEU A 574 -5.61 5.24 -17.85
C LEU A 574 -4.24 4.69 -18.27
N SER A 575 -3.23 5.55 -18.36
CA SER A 575 -1.86 5.15 -18.72
C SER A 575 -1.25 4.23 -17.66
N MET A 576 -1.55 4.46 -16.39
CA MET A 576 -1.08 3.64 -15.28
C MET A 576 -1.63 2.22 -15.39
N VAL A 577 -2.92 2.06 -15.63
CA VAL A 577 -3.54 0.73 -15.81
C VAL A 577 -2.92 -0.01 -16.98
N TYR A 578 -2.76 0.66 -18.12
CA TYR A 578 -2.15 0.05 -19.29
C TYR A 578 -0.70 -0.42 -19.01
N ARG A 579 0.12 0.42 -18.39
CA ARG A 579 1.49 0.07 -18.00
C ARG A 579 1.54 -1.04 -16.96
N PHE A 580 0.61 -1.04 -16.01
CA PHE A 580 0.48 -2.12 -15.03
C PHE A 580 0.20 -3.46 -15.71
N LEU A 581 -0.76 -3.51 -16.63
CA LEU A 581 -1.08 -4.71 -17.41
C LEU A 581 0.10 -5.17 -18.26
N GLN A 582 0.83 -4.24 -18.89
CA GLN A 582 2.04 -4.54 -19.64
C GLN A 582 3.13 -5.18 -18.76
N LYS A 583 3.37 -4.62 -17.56
CA LYS A 583 4.34 -5.16 -16.60
C LYS A 583 3.89 -6.50 -16.00
N LEU A 584 2.59 -6.69 -15.81
CA LEU A 584 2.03 -7.97 -15.38
C LEU A 584 2.23 -9.04 -16.46
N TRP A 585 1.97 -8.70 -17.72
CA TRP A 585 2.18 -9.61 -18.86
C TRP A 585 3.66 -9.96 -19.05
N SER A 586 4.56 -8.99 -18.91
CA SER A 586 6.02 -9.19 -18.99
C SER A 586 6.62 -9.82 -17.73
N ARG A 587 5.81 -10.20 -16.75
CA ARG A 587 6.21 -10.79 -15.45
C ARG A 587 7.17 -9.92 -14.62
N GLN A 588 7.21 -8.63 -14.87
CA GLN A 588 7.97 -7.68 -14.05
C GLN A 588 7.26 -7.37 -12.73
N ILE A 589 5.94 -7.62 -12.66
CA ILE A 589 5.12 -7.47 -11.47
C ILE A 589 4.39 -8.79 -11.22
N SER A 590 4.32 -9.20 -9.95
CA SER A 590 3.63 -10.43 -9.54
C SER A 590 2.11 -10.27 -9.61
N ALA A 591 1.40 -11.28 -10.14
CA ALA A 591 -0.06 -11.35 -10.10
C ALA A 591 -0.63 -11.41 -8.65
N ARG A 592 0.20 -11.68 -7.65
CA ARG A 592 -0.20 -11.66 -6.23
C ARG A 592 -0.45 -10.24 -5.69
N LEU A 593 -0.06 -9.20 -6.43
CA LEU A 593 -0.34 -7.80 -6.10
C LEU A 593 -1.71 -7.32 -6.56
N LEU A 594 -2.48 -8.15 -7.27
CA LEU A 594 -3.84 -7.84 -7.65
C LEU A 594 -4.73 -7.75 -6.41
N GLY A 595 -5.44 -6.63 -6.27
CA GLY A 595 -6.48 -6.45 -5.26
C GLY A 595 -7.79 -7.05 -5.72
N GLY A 596 -8.51 -7.71 -4.82
CA GLY A 596 -9.85 -8.25 -5.08
C GLY A 596 -10.97 -7.31 -4.63
N PRO A 597 -12.22 -7.79 -4.71
CA PRO A 597 -13.39 -7.00 -4.33
C PRO A 597 -13.33 -6.45 -2.90
N MET A 598 -12.78 -7.22 -1.97
CA MET A 598 -12.63 -6.80 -0.58
C MET A 598 -11.60 -5.68 -0.44
N ALA A 599 -10.46 -5.79 -1.12
CA ALA A 599 -9.44 -4.75 -1.15
C ALA A 599 -9.97 -3.45 -1.78
N ILE A 600 -10.76 -3.55 -2.87
CA ILE A 600 -11.39 -2.39 -3.50
C ILE A 600 -12.37 -1.71 -2.53
N LEU A 601 -13.19 -2.49 -1.82
CA LEU A 601 -14.16 -1.96 -0.86
C LEU A 601 -13.47 -1.25 0.31
N GLN A 602 -12.41 -1.82 0.86
CA GLN A 602 -11.60 -1.22 1.94
C GLN A 602 -10.93 0.08 1.48
N GLN A 603 -10.35 0.10 0.27
CA GLN A 603 -9.73 1.31 -0.28
C GLN A 603 -10.76 2.41 -0.55
N ALA A 604 -11.95 2.05 -1.03
CA ALA A 604 -13.03 3.01 -1.22
C ALA A 604 -13.49 3.60 0.12
N GLY A 605 -13.58 2.76 1.16
CA GLY A 605 -13.94 3.19 2.51
C GLY A 605 -12.89 4.11 3.11
N GLY A 606 -11.62 3.75 3.04
CA GLY A 606 -10.53 4.63 3.47
C GLY A 606 -10.54 5.97 2.73
N ALA A 607 -10.81 5.98 1.42
CA ALA A 607 -10.97 7.22 0.67
C ALA A 607 -12.20 8.04 1.13
N ALA A 608 -13.28 7.38 1.54
CA ALA A 608 -14.45 8.05 2.10
C ALA A 608 -14.17 8.68 3.46
N GLU A 609 -13.40 8.00 4.32
CA GLU A 609 -12.92 8.53 5.61
C GLU A 609 -11.99 9.74 5.43
N GLU A 610 -11.10 9.72 4.42
CA GLU A 610 -10.23 10.85 4.08
C GLU A 610 -11.02 12.08 3.58
N GLY A 611 -12.25 11.88 3.11
CA GLY A 611 -13.18 12.91 2.68
C GLY A 611 -13.67 12.78 1.24
N PHE A 612 -14.68 13.59 0.93
CA PHE A 612 -15.40 13.48 -0.34
C PHE A 612 -14.51 13.65 -1.58
N SER A 613 -13.51 14.56 -1.54
CA SER A 613 -12.56 14.75 -2.65
C SER A 613 -11.68 13.53 -2.89
N ALA A 614 -11.26 12.82 -1.83
CA ALA A 614 -10.48 11.60 -1.92
C ALA A 614 -11.33 10.46 -2.52
N LEU A 615 -12.60 10.35 -2.10
CA LEU A 615 -13.55 9.41 -2.70
C LEU A 615 -13.76 9.68 -4.20
N LEU A 616 -13.89 10.94 -4.61
CA LEU A 616 -14.02 11.31 -6.03
C LEU A 616 -12.79 10.89 -6.85
N LEU A 617 -11.57 11.08 -6.30
CA LEU A 617 -10.35 10.61 -6.96
C LEU A 617 -10.26 9.08 -7.03
N PHE A 618 -10.72 8.40 -5.98
CA PHE A 618 -10.82 6.94 -6.01
C PHE A 618 -11.78 6.47 -7.11
N LEU A 619 -12.95 7.09 -7.23
CA LEU A 619 -13.91 6.80 -8.28
C LEU A 619 -13.37 7.14 -9.69
N THR A 620 -12.53 8.18 -9.81
CA THR A 620 -11.79 8.50 -11.05
C THR A 620 -10.90 7.33 -11.47
N MET A 621 -10.05 6.86 -10.55
CA MET A 621 -9.17 5.72 -10.79
C MET A 621 -9.95 4.45 -11.14
N LEU A 622 -11.03 4.18 -10.40
CA LEU A 622 -11.86 3.01 -10.64
C LEU A 622 -12.54 3.04 -12.01
N SER A 623 -13.05 4.21 -12.40
CA SER A 623 -13.68 4.41 -13.72
C SER A 623 -12.66 4.27 -14.86
N ALA A 624 -11.44 4.79 -14.69
CA ALA A 624 -10.34 4.59 -15.62
C ALA A 624 -9.95 3.11 -15.74
N ASN A 625 -9.88 2.39 -14.60
CA ASN A 625 -9.61 0.95 -14.60
C ASN A 625 -10.68 0.18 -15.37
N LEU A 626 -11.97 0.48 -15.12
CA LEU A 626 -13.09 -0.16 -15.79
C LEU A 626 -13.07 0.13 -17.29
N ALA A 627 -12.74 1.37 -17.71
CA ALA A 627 -12.60 1.73 -19.12
C ALA A 627 -11.53 0.90 -19.82
N VAL A 628 -10.33 0.76 -19.22
CA VAL A 628 -9.25 -0.02 -19.84
C VAL A 628 -9.56 -1.51 -19.85
N VAL A 629 -10.04 -2.06 -18.72
CA VAL A 629 -10.33 -3.51 -18.61
C VAL A 629 -11.44 -3.92 -19.56
N ASN A 630 -12.54 -3.14 -19.64
CA ASN A 630 -13.63 -3.46 -20.56
C ASN A 630 -13.24 -3.32 -22.03
N PHE A 631 -12.19 -2.56 -22.35
CA PHE A 631 -11.69 -2.45 -23.73
C PHE A 631 -10.63 -3.50 -24.09
N LEU A 632 -10.27 -4.40 -23.16
CA LEU A 632 -9.41 -5.54 -23.49
C LEU A 632 -10.10 -6.50 -24.46
N PRO A 633 -9.36 -7.13 -25.39
CA PRO A 633 -9.91 -8.06 -26.38
C PRO A 633 -10.27 -9.43 -25.75
N ILE A 634 -11.00 -9.39 -24.64
CA ILE A 634 -11.47 -10.58 -23.93
C ILE A 634 -12.95 -10.76 -24.26
N PRO A 635 -13.34 -11.88 -24.88
CA PRO A 635 -14.75 -12.18 -25.13
C PRO A 635 -15.55 -12.12 -23.82
N VAL A 636 -16.78 -11.57 -23.86
CA VAL A 636 -17.63 -11.19 -22.71
C VAL A 636 -17.44 -9.72 -22.26
N LEU A 637 -16.31 -9.09 -22.55
CA LEU A 637 -16.11 -7.65 -22.34
C LEU A 637 -16.40 -6.89 -23.66
N ASP A 638 -16.65 -5.59 -23.56
CA ASP A 638 -16.93 -4.73 -24.74
C ASP A 638 -15.82 -4.81 -25.79
N GLY A 639 -14.54 -4.85 -25.36
CA GLY A 639 -13.40 -5.01 -26.24
C GLY A 639 -13.44 -6.32 -27.04
N GLY A 640 -13.94 -7.40 -26.46
CA GLY A 640 -14.16 -8.65 -27.17
C GLY A 640 -15.26 -8.55 -28.23
N HIS A 641 -16.39 -7.91 -27.90
CA HIS A 641 -17.43 -7.59 -28.87
C HIS A 641 -16.95 -6.68 -29.99
N MET A 642 -16.11 -5.70 -29.64
CA MET A 642 -15.47 -4.82 -30.63
C MET A 642 -14.61 -5.60 -31.63
N VAL A 643 -13.84 -6.59 -31.18
CA VAL A 643 -13.03 -7.45 -32.06
C VAL A 643 -13.93 -8.20 -33.07
N PHE A 644 -15.09 -8.72 -32.64
CA PHE A 644 -16.02 -9.37 -33.53
C PHE A 644 -16.63 -8.40 -34.56
N LEU A 645 -16.95 -7.17 -34.16
CA LEU A 645 -17.44 -6.12 -35.05
C LEU A 645 -16.38 -5.65 -36.05
N ILE A 646 -15.10 -5.53 -35.62
CA ILE A 646 -13.99 -5.21 -36.52
C ILE A 646 -13.81 -6.33 -37.55
N TYR A 647 -13.87 -7.60 -37.13
CA TYR A 647 -13.83 -8.74 -38.04
C TYR A 647 -14.97 -8.67 -39.08
N GLU A 648 -16.20 -8.41 -38.65
CA GLU A 648 -17.36 -8.26 -39.54
C GLU A 648 -17.18 -7.08 -40.50
N TRP A 649 -16.67 -5.94 -40.02
CA TRP A 649 -16.41 -4.77 -40.84
C TRP A 649 -15.38 -5.02 -41.94
N VAL A 650 -14.28 -5.76 -41.61
CA VAL A 650 -13.22 -6.06 -42.57
C VAL A 650 -13.61 -7.15 -43.56
N THR A 651 -14.32 -8.18 -43.11
CA THR A 651 -14.67 -9.36 -43.94
C THR A 651 -16.02 -9.24 -44.65
N GLY A 652 -16.86 -8.25 -44.21
CA GLY A 652 -18.24 -8.11 -44.72
C GLY A 652 -19.18 -9.21 -44.25
N ARG A 653 -18.76 -10.08 -43.32
CA ARG A 653 -19.56 -11.20 -42.80
C ARG A 653 -19.38 -11.33 -41.32
N PRO A 654 -20.46 -11.55 -40.54
CA PRO A 654 -20.34 -11.79 -39.11
C PRO A 654 -19.58 -13.11 -38.84
N PRO A 655 -18.84 -13.22 -37.71
CA PRO A 655 -18.23 -14.46 -37.28
C PRO A 655 -19.33 -15.52 -37.01
N SER A 656 -18.96 -16.81 -37.14
CA SER A 656 -19.96 -17.88 -36.92
C SER A 656 -20.41 -17.90 -35.45
N GLU A 657 -21.70 -18.13 -35.19
CA GLU A 657 -22.25 -18.16 -33.82
C GLU A 657 -21.51 -19.16 -32.92
N ARG A 658 -21.08 -20.32 -33.46
CA ARG A 658 -20.32 -21.32 -32.70
C ARG A 658 -18.99 -20.78 -32.17
N VAL A 659 -18.27 -19.98 -33.00
CA VAL A 659 -17.00 -19.37 -32.62
C VAL A 659 -17.24 -18.30 -31.56
N VAL A 660 -18.23 -17.44 -31.72
CA VAL A 660 -18.59 -16.40 -30.76
C VAL A 660 -18.93 -17.03 -29.41
N ILE A 661 -19.82 -18.03 -29.38
CA ILE A 661 -20.21 -18.72 -28.15
C ILE A 661 -19.01 -19.41 -27.48
N ALA A 662 -18.19 -20.15 -28.24
CA ALA A 662 -17.02 -20.84 -27.69
C ALA A 662 -16.00 -19.86 -27.08
N LEU A 663 -15.72 -18.74 -27.76
CA LEU A 663 -14.83 -17.71 -27.27
C LEU A 663 -15.42 -16.99 -26.05
N SER A 664 -16.74 -16.74 -26.02
CA SER A 664 -17.42 -16.14 -24.86
C SER A 664 -17.34 -17.04 -23.63
N TYR A 665 -17.54 -18.36 -23.75
CA TYR A 665 -17.33 -19.27 -22.63
C TYR A 665 -15.88 -19.34 -22.18
N LEU A 666 -14.92 -19.27 -23.10
CA LEU A 666 -13.50 -19.20 -22.76
C LEU A 666 -13.17 -17.92 -21.99
N GLY A 667 -13.69 -16.76 -22.46
CA GLY A 667 -13.53 -15.48 -21.78
C GLY A 667 -14.17 -15.49 -20.38
N LEU A 668 -15.38 -16.03 -20.26
CA LEU A 668 -16.05 -16.18 -18.97
C LEU A 668 -15.24 -17.07 -18.00
N ALA A 669 -14.74 -18.20 -18.48
CA ALA A 669 -13.90 -19.10 -17.67
C ALA A 669 -12.61 -18.40 -17.20
N LEU A 670 -11.98 -17.60 -18.08
CA LEU A 670 -10.79 -16.80 -17.73
C LEU A 670 -11.11 -15.78 -16.63
N ILE A 671 -12.20 -15.01 -16.78
CA ILE A 671 -12.61 -14.00 -15.79
C ILE A 671 -12.96 -14.65 -14.45
N LEU A 672 -13.72 -15.75 -14.46
CA LEU A 672 -14.07 -16.47 -13.24
C LEU A 672 -12.81 -17.04 -12.54
N THR A 673 -11.87 -17.61 -13.31
CA THR A 673 -10.61 -18.12 -12.75
C THR A 673 -9.81 -16.99 -12.11
N LEU A 674 -9.68 -15.84 -12.78
CA LEU A 674 -8.99 -14.66 -12.22
C LEU A 674 -9.72 -14.17 -10.96
N MET A 675 -11.06 -14.10 -10.98
CA MET A 675 -11.86 -13.67 -9.84
C MET A 675 -11.65 -14.59 -8.62
N PHE A 676 -11.70 -15.92 -8.81
CA PHE A 676 -11.44 -16.88 -7.73
C PHE A 676 -10.00 -16.79 -7.22
N TRP A 677 -9.04 -16.58 -8.11
CA TRP A 677 -7.64 -16.36 -7.72
C TRP A 677 -7.49 -15.12 -6.82
N VAL A 678 -8.05 -13.99 -7.25
CA VAL A 678 -7.94 -12.72 -6.51
C VAL A 678 -8.73 -12.76 -5.20
N PHE A 679 -9.89 -13.43 -5.20
CA PHE A 679 -10.67 -13.67 -3.98
C PHE A 679 -9.91 -14.57 -2.99
N GLY A 680 -9.20 -15.58 -3.48
CA GLY A 680 -8.31 -16.40 -2.67
C GLY A 680 -7.16 -15.61 -2.04
N LEU A 681 -6.63 -14.60 -2.75
CA LEU A 681 -5.66 -13.65 -2.21
C LEU A 681 -6.26 -12.75 -1.12
N ASP A 682 -7.49 -12.27 -1.32
CA ASP A 682 -8.19 -11.43 -0.33
C ASP A 682 -8.53 -12.20 0.95
N LEU A 683 -8.90 -13.47 0.83
CA LEU A 683 -9.17 -14.34 1.97
C LEU A 683 -7.90 -14.91 2.63
N GLY A 684 -6.71 -14.61 2.08
CA GLY A 684 -5.45 -15.14 2.60
C GLY A 684 -5.22 -16.64 2.35
N LEU A 685 -6.04 -17.27 1.52
CA LEU A 685 -5.86 -18.67 1.11
C LEU A 685 -4.60 -18.85 0.25
N VAL A 686 -4.17 -17.79 -0.43
CA VAL A 686 -2.94 -17.72 -1.20
C VAL A 686 -2.08 -16.61 -0.62
N SER A 687 -0.82 -16.91 -0.25
CA SER A 687 0.10 -15.91 0.27
C SER A 687 0.41 -14.85 -0.78
N ARG A 688 0.24 -13.56 -0.42
CA ARG A 688 0.66 -12.41 -1.24
C ARG A 688 2.18 -12.22 -1.26
N PHE A 689 2.88 -12.77 -0.28
CA PHE A 689 4.33 -12.68 -0.18
C PHE A 689 5.02 -13.75 -1.04
N VAL A 690 5.93 -13.31 -1.88
CA VAL A 690 6.85 -14.20 -2.60
C VAL A 690 8.04 -14.38 -1.68
N PRO A 691 8.40 -15.60 -1.24
CA PRO A 691 9.67 -15.80 -0.55
C PRO A 691 10.79 -15.32 -1.49
N ALA A 692 11.74 -14.55 -0.98
CA ALA A 692 12.94 -14.17 -1.72
C ALA A 692 13.66 -15.46 -2.14
N LYS A 693 13.93 -15.60 -3.45
CA LYS A 693 14.72 -16.70 -3.98
C LYS A 693 16.19 -16.49 -3.67
#